data_85ceed630bd90c07b5164d3c254fff8c
#
_entry.id   85ceed630bd90c07b5164d3c254fff8c
#
_cell.length_a   1.000
_cell.length_b   1.000
_cell.length_c   1.000
_cell.angle_alpha   90.00
_cell.angle_beta   90.00
_cell.angle_gamma   90.00
#
_symmetry.space_group_name_H-M   'P 1'
#
loop_
_entity.id
_entity.type
_entity.pdbx_description
1 polymer ?
#
loop_
_entity_poly.entity_id
_entity_poly.type
_entity_poly.pdbx_seq_one_letter_code
_entity_poly.pdbx_strand_id
1 'polypeptide(L)'
;MVKKNLSTSAILFKDLLRTLKKDWKQFISIILISLLSTCLFAGLISNANKLEKRANNLYSSCNYADIYVTTNSYDKKDIINLPSQIEEIETIEKRTYMPVDFKKNGINIIVSDSENTLSHPILISGEYGYLAMGKFLQSENLKIGDSFSITCNNFLKNSLLEYSRILDNLKTNDTNILLESKINFSIKITGEMYHPEGVQNSSFSSSLGYMSPEYLKELILNLIKNNYNYDSLDGLISLFMGSSLEDLISSKLDSFSNQYLIKAKNSLSNDNTLEQIRQYYESKKENNLMLATEKEYLESYQMLNQDVTQAGKLPYVFPIIFFLVSALIILTTITQIIIKQRSQIGCLKAIGVPRKNIYIHYMGIGTFLTLFGSLLGMILGPIIIPPVLEVKYNLLWDLPKTTTPFFSWQALLMLISMLLITIICGFFVSRNVIKEKPVKTLRPKISVAQKHVPNPNSFYYKHTSLSLKMALRNISKSKAKTIMVILGTLGCSSLAVCGFGIMDTLNYGIFYDYNANINMKISAEGLENNKNIKEDIYTIEGVEKVEIVSSYSATLISETSYIISPVYLLENNSSYFPAINEHPGLNIDKTTADKLNLKVGDEIDISINSNSYTKKINRIFESSILHGIYDLSVNYSENISSVSVYYIYGKKDISNDNLKENLLQSNLFSSINTYDDMMTRAHEIMSSIELMTDVIKIFAILLCIVVIYNLSSLNISERTRDIATMKVLGFKFKSIASTLTIELMVDAVIGGLLGLLFGFPMTYMVLSVNITSLLTFMYHIYWYSYMYGFLVTGGTALVVSLFLNKKIKKVKMVESLKSIE
;
A
#
# COMPACT_ATOMS: atom_id res chain seq x y z
N MET A 1 -30.73 -39.70 -36.31
CA MET A 1 -30.88 -38.53 -35.39
C MET A 1 -29.61 -37.70 -35.22
N VAL A 2 -28.41 -38.26 -35.11
CA VAL A 2 -27.14 -37.52 -34.88
C VAL A 2 -26.78 -36.56 -36.04
N LYS A 3 -26.97 -36.98 -37.33
CA LYS A 3 -26.70 -36.09 -38.49
C LYS A 3 -27.65 -34.88 -38.60
N LYS A 4 -28.90 -34.97 -38.11
CA LYS A 4 -29.86 -33.85 -38.08
C LYS A 4 -29.52 -32.80 -36.99
N ASN A 5 -28.92 -33.22 -35.87
CA ASN A 5 -28.47 -32.30 -34.81
C ASN A 5 -27.21 -31.50 -35.19
N LEU A 6 -26.28 -32.08 -35.93
CA LEU A 6 -25.10 -31.41 -36.44
C LEU A 6 -25.46 -30.32 -37.48
N SER A 7 -26.45 -30.53 -38.33
CA SER A 7 -26.88 -29.53 -39.31
C SER A 7 -27.60 -28.32 -38.65
N THR A 8 -28.42 -28.55 -37.62
CA THR A 8 -29.11 -27.48 -36.88
C THR A 8 -28.13 -26.66 -36.05
N SER A 9 -27.13 -27.28 -35.44
CA SER A 9 -26.07 -26.55 -34.69
C SER A 9 -25.21 -25.71 -35.62
N ALA A 10 -24.87 -26.19 -36.81
CA ALA A 10 -24.08 -25.44 -37.80
C ALA A 10 -24.84 -24.22 -38.33
N ILE A 11 -26.17 -24.34 -38.56
CA ILE A 11 -27.01 -23.21 -38.96
C ILE A 11 -27.10 -22.15 -37.85
N LEU A 12 -27.30 -22.57 -36.60
CA LEU A 12 -27.35 -21.68 -35.46
C LEU A 12 -25.99 -20.97 -35.21
N PHE A 13 -24.88 -21.67 -35.42
CA PHE A 13 -23.55 -21.07 -35.34
C PHE A 13 -23.31 -20.03 -36.45
N LYS A 14 -23.73 -20.30 -37.68
CA LYS A 14 -23.67 -19.34 -38.78
C LYS A 14 -24.55 -18.11 -38.53
N ASP A 15 -25.72 -18.30 -37.92
CA ASP A 15 -26.60 -17.20 -37.50
C ASP A 15 -25.97 -16.37 -36.37
N LEU A 16 -25.29 -17.02 -35.41
CA LEU A 16 -24.50 -16.34 -34.36
C LEU A 16 -23.48 -15.39 -34.96
N LEU A 17 -22.65 -15.84 -35.90
CA LEU A 17 -21.64 -15.01 -36.55
C LEU A 17 -22.26 -13.84 -37.35
N ARG A 18 -23.40 -14.07 -38.01
CA ARG A 18 -24.16 -13.00 -38.73
C ARG A 18 -24.69 -11.97 -37.74
N THR A 19 -25.26 -12.42 -36.62
CA THR A 19 -25.77 -11.54 -35.57
C THR A 19 -24.64 -10.71 -34.97
N LEU A 20 -23.48 -11.31 -34.67
CA LEU A 20 -22.28 -10.61 -34.19
C LEU A 20 -21.86 -9.51 -35.17
N LYS A 21 -21.82 -9.79 -36.48
CA LYS A 21 -21.44 -8.80 -37.51
C LYS A 21 -22.48 -7.68 -37.66
N LYS A 22 -23.78 -7.98 -37.53
CA LYS A 22 -24.86 -7.02 -37.71
C LYS A 22 -24.99 -6.05 -36.51
N ASP A 23 -24.92 -6.57 -35.29
CA ASP A 23 -25.19 -5.84 -34.07
C ASP A 23 -23.92 -5.56 -33.24
N TRP A 24 -22.71 -5.57 -33.86
CA TRP A 24 -21.41 -5.46 -33.23
C TRP A 24 -21.28 -4.27 -32.27
N LYS A 25 -21.94 -3.14 -32.59
CA LYS A 25 -21.91 -1.93 -31.72
C LYS A 25 -22.59 -2.12 -30.37
N GLN A 26 -23.54 -3.04 -30.25
CA GLN A 26 -24.18 -3.38 -28.98
C GLN A 26 -23.34 -4.39 -28.20
N PHE A 27 -22.59 -5.21 -28.91
CA PHE A 27 -21.73 -6.24 -28.31
C PHE A 27 -20.42 -5.70 -27.74
N ILE A 28 -19.91 -4.57 -28.28
CA ILE A 28 -18.72 -3.89 -27.76
C ILE A 28 -18.84 -3.62 -26.26
N SER A 29 -20.01 -3.28 -25.76
CA SER A 29 -20.18 -2.97 -24.33
C SER A 29 -19.97 -4.20 -23.44
N ILE A 30 -20.39 -5.38 -23.87
CA ILE A 30 -20.13 -6.65 -23.12
C ILE A 30 -18.63 -6.94 -23.15
N ILE A 31 -17.99 -6.79 -24.32
CA ILE A 31 -16.54 -7.01 -24.46
C ILE A 31 -15.78 -6.02 -23.58
N LEU A 32 -16.10 -4.71 -23.63
CA LEU A 32 -15.39 -3.69 -22.88
C LEU A 32 -15.54 -3.87 -21.37
N ILE A 33 -16.75 -4.20 -20.88
CA ILE A 33 -16.93 -4.35 -19.44
C ILE A 33 -16.25 -5.62 -18.91
N SER A 34 -16.34 -6.72 -19.65
CA SER A 34 -15.63 -7.95 -19.28
C SER A 34 -14.11 -7.76 -19.38
N LEU A 35 -13.64 -7.00 -20.38
CA LEU A 35 -12.24 -6.62 -20.51
C LEU A 35 -11.79 -5.76 -19.32
N LEU A 36 -12.50 -4.67 -18.99
CA LEU A 36 -12.13 -3.78 -17.90
C LEU A 36 -12.12 -4.53 -16.56
N SER A 37 -13.14 -5.34 -16.28
CA SER A 37 -13.23 -6.09 -15.03
C SER A 37 -12.08 -7.09 -14.87
N THR A 38 -11.78 -7.85 -15.92
CA THR A 38 -10.69 -8.83 -15.88
C THR A 38 -9.31 -8.20 -16.02
N CYS A 39 -9.17 -7.08 -16.75
CA CYS A 39 -7.94 -6.33 -16.87
C CYS A 39 -7.51 -5.76 -15.52
N LEU A 40 -8.42 -5.10 -14.79
CA LEU A 40 -8.12 -4.56 -13.47
C LEU A 40 -7.70 -5.67 -12.50
N PHE A 41 -8.48 -6.75 -12.43
CA PHE A 41 -8.17 -7.84 -11.52
C PHE A 41 -6.85 -8.53 -11.88
N ALA A 42 -6.70 -8.96 -13.15
CA ALA A 42 -5.50 -9.66 -13.60
C ALA A 42 -4.23 -8.79 -13.48
N GLY A 43 -4.37 -7.49 -13.71
CA GLY A 43 -3.26 -6.56 -13.55
C GLY A 43 -2.85 -6.35 -12.10
N LEU A 44 -3.81 -6.14 -11.20
CA LEU A 44 -3.53 -5.97 -9.77
C LEU A 44 -2.95 -7.24 -9.15
N ILE A 45 -3.52 -8.42 -9.45
CA ILE A 45 -2.99 -9.70 -8.93
C ILE A 45 -1.61 -10.02 -9.50
N SER A 46 -1.37 -9.70 -10.77
CA SER A 46 -0.05 -9.86 -11.40
C SER A 46 1.00 -8.94 -10.76
N ASN A 47 0.60 -7.71 -10.40
CA ASN A 47 1.45 -6.79 -9.66
C ASN A 47 1.76 -7.31 -8.25
N ALA A 48 0.76 -7.78 -7.52
CA ALA A 48 0.93 -8.37 -6.20
C ALA A 48 1.90 -9.57 -6.23
N ASN A 49 1.67 -10.51 -7.14
CA ASN A 49 2.54 -11.68 -7.31
C ASN A 49 3.97 -11.30 -7.73
N LYS A 50 4.13 -10.21 -8.51
CA LYS A 50 5.45 -9.69 -8.88
C LYS A 50 6.18 -9.12 -7.69
N LEU A 51 5.50 -8.29 -6.87
CA LEU A 51 6.09 -7.69 -5.68
C LEU A 51 6.49 -8.77 -4.66
N GLU A 52 5.58 -9.71 -4.38
CA GLU A 52 5.84 -10.86 -3.52
C GLU A 52 7.04 -11.70 -4.01
N LYS A 53 7.10 -11.96 -5.31
CA LYS A 53 8.23 -12.69 -5.91
C LYS A 53 9.54 -11.92 -5.78
N ARG A 54 9.53 -10.59 -5.93
CA ARG A 54 10.73 -9.75 -5.76
C ARG A 54 11.23 -9.82 -4.32
N ALA A 55 10.32 -9.67 -3.34
CA ALA A 55 10.65 -9.76 -1.93
C ALA A 55 11.17 -11.15 -1.54
N ASN A 56 10.46 -12.21 -1.94
CA ASN A 56 10.87 -13.58 -1.63
C ASN A 56 12.19 -13.96 -2.31
N ASN A 57 12.43 -13.49 -3.53
CA ASN A 57 13.73 -13.72 -4.20
C ASN A 57 14.87 -13.04 -3.43
N LEU A 58 14.65 -11.80 -2.94
CA LEU A 58 15.65 -11.11 -2.14
C LEU A 58 15.94 -11.89 -0.85
N TYR A 59 14.89 -12.24 -0.09
CA TYR A 59 15.05 -12.95 1.19
C TYR A 59 15.70 -14.32 1.03
N SER A 60 15.32 -15.08 0.00
CA SER A 60 15.91 -16.40 -0.26
C SER A 60 17.34 -16.30 -0.78
N SER A 61 17.64 -15.34 -1.66
CA SER A 61 18.99 -15.18 -2.22
C SER A 61 19.98 -14.64 -1.20
N CYS A 62 19.53 -13.84 -0.23
CA CYS A 62 20.36 -13.36 0.88
C CYS A 62 20.42 -14.33 2.06
N ASN A 63 19.72 -15.46 2.01
CA ASN A 63 19.55 -16.37 3.16
C ASN A 63 19.21 -15.60 4.44
N TYR A 64 18.10 -14.85 4.40
CA TYR A 64 17.74 -13.90 5.45
C TYR A 64 17.63 -14.60 6.81
N ALA A 65 18.29 -14.04 7.83
CA ALA A 65 18.28 -14.57 9.18
C ALA A 65 16.88 -14.49 9.81
N ASP A 66 16.56 -15.42 10.71
CA ASP A 66 15.25 -15.47 11.37
C ASP A 66 15.23 -14.68 12.67
N ILE A 67 16.35 -14.68 13.44
CA ILE A 67 16.45 -13.98 14.73
C ILE A 67 17.74 -13.15 14.76
N TYR A 68 17.64 -11.97 15.33
CA TYR A 68 18.70 -10.98 15.52
C TYR A 68 18.93 -10.77 17.01
N VAL A 69 20.17 -10.98 17.46
CA VAL A 69 20.58 -10.76 18.84
C VAL A 69 21.61 -9.64 18.86
N THR A 70 21.30 -8.52 19.49
CA THR A 70 22.20 -7.38 19.67
C THR A 70 22.69 -7.32 21.11
N THR A 71 23.99 -7.14 21.30
CA THR A 71 24.65 -7.15 22.61
C THR A 71 25.42 -5.86 22.87
N ASN A 72 25.54 -5.50 24.14
CA ASN A 72 26.28 -4.30 24.56
C ASN A 72 27.79 -4.48 24.67
N SER A 73 28.29 -5.72 24.68
CA SER A 73 29.71 -5.99 24.86
C SER A 73 30.27 -6.83 23.73
N TYR A 74 31.48 -6.42 23.40
CA TYR A 74 32.35 -7.04 22.42
C TYR A 74 33.05 -8.25 23.08
N ASP A 75 32.99 -9.37 22.60
CA ASP A 75 33.55 -10.66 23.01
C ASP A 75 32.64 -11.55 23.83
N LYS A 76 32.04 -12.48 23.08
CA LYS A 76 31.19 -13.50 23.70
C LYS A 76 31.29 -14.83 22.99
N LYS A 77 32.29 -15.61 23.43
CA LYS A 77 32.41 -17.03 23.07
C LYS A 77 31.15 -17.84 23.40
N ASP A 78 30.41 -17.38 24.39
CA ASP A 78 29.17 -18.04 24.85
C ASP A 78 28.04 -18.05 23.84
N ILE A 79 27.87 -16.99 23.05
CA ILE A 79 26.81 -16.87 22.04
C ILE A 79 27.06 -17.85 20.88
N ILE A 80 28.31 -17.99 20.46
CA ILE A 80 28.68 -18.89 19.36
C ILE A 80 28.38 -20.35 19.72
N ASN A 81 28.34 -20.67 21.02
CA ASN A 81 28.02 -22.00 21.53
C ASN A 81 26.52 -22.27 21.73
N LEU A 82 25.64 -21.29 21.46
CA LEU A 82 24.18 -21.46 21.55
C LEU A 82 23.64 -22.67 20.78
N PRO A 83 24.11 -22.98 19.54
CA PRO A 83 23.60 -24.14 18.80
C PRO A 83 23.84 -25.48 19.52
N SER A 84 24.81 -25.56 20.41
CA SER A 84 25.07 -26.76 21.23
C SER A 84 24.12 -26.89 22.42
N GLN A 85 23.39 -25.82 22.76
CA GLN A 85 22.52 -25.73 23.94
C GLN A 85 21.03 -25.62 23.58
N ILE A 86 20.73 -25.03 22.41
CA ILE A 86 19.39 -24.86 21.88
C ILE A 86 19.30 -25.66 20.58
N GLU A 87 18.55 -26.75 20.59
CA GLU A 87 18.49 -27.71 19.48
C GLU A 87 17.79 -27.14 18.23
N GLU A 88 16.94 -26.14 18.39
CA GLU A 88 16.22 -25.47 17.31
C GLU A 88 17.10 -24.54 16.44
N ILE A 89 18.29 -24.19 16.88
CA ILE A 89 19.22 -23.35 16.10
C ILE A 89 19.94 -24.22 15.06
N GLU A 90 19.88 -23.77 13.79
CA GLU A 90 20.58 -24.38 12.68
C GLU A 90 22.00 -23.81 12.54
N THR A 91 22.08 -22.49 12.41
CA THR A 91 23.36 -21.76 12.26
C THR A 91 23.30 -20.44 13.01
N ILE A 92 24.48 -19.98 13.46
CA ILE A 92 24.68 -18.68 14.05
C ILE A 92 25.92 -18.03 13.42
N GLU A 93 25.80 -16.77 13.06
CA GLU A 93 26.88 -15.98 12.48
C GLU A 93 27.01 -14.64 13.20
N LYS A 94 28.24 -14.17 13.35
CA LYS A 94 28.56 -12.90 14.00
C LYS A 94 28.79 -11.81 12.96
N ARG A 95 28.40 -10.57 13.30
CA ARG A 95 28.72 -9.37 12.52
C ARG A 95 28.83 -8.15 13.42
N THR A 96 29.39 -7.08 12.87
CA THR A 96 29.43 -5.78 13.54
C THR A 96 28.45 -4.82 12.85
N TYR A 97 27.57 -4.23 13.63
CA TYR A 97 26.64 -3.20 13.17
C TYR A 97 27.09 -1.86 13.70
N MET A 98 27.39 -0.93 12.80
CA MET A 98 28.00 0.36 13.10
C MET A 98 27.16 1.50 12.54
N PRO A 99 26.43 2.29 13.37
CA PRO A 99 25.89 3.56 12.93
C PRO A 99 27.02 4.58 12.79
N VAL A 100 27.11 5.25 11.64
CA VAL A 100 28.10 6.30 11.38
C VAL A 100 27.46 7.57 10.89
N ASP A 101 28.03 8.72 11.22
CA ASP A 101 27.52 9.99 10.77
C ASP A 101 27.92 10.26 9.31
N PHE A 102 26.93 10.54 8.49
CA PHE A 102 27.14 10.99 7.13
C PHE A 102 26.14 12.09 6.79
N LYS A 103 26.63 13.29 6.56
CA LYS A 103 25.79 14.47 6.30
C LYS A 103 24.68 14.62 7.35
N LYS A 104 23.39 14.64 6.87
CA LYS A 104 22.22 14.83 7.73
C LYS A 104 21.57 13.52 8.21
N ASN A 105 21.85 12.39 7.58
CA ASN A 105 21.01 11.19 7.75
C ASN A 105 21.73 9.96 8.32
N GLY A 106 23.05 10.01 8.50
CA GLY A 106 23.81 8.84 8.92
C GLY A 106 23.82 7.68 7.90
N ILE A 107 24.69 6.73 8.14
CA ILE A 107 24.75 5.45 7.42
C ILE A 107 24.91 4.34 8.44
N ASN A 108 24.17 3.26 8.31
CA ASN A 108 24.39 2.06 9.08
C ASN A 108 25.36 1.15 8.30
N ILE A 109 26.52 0.85 8.84
CA ILE A 109 27.50 -0.02 8.19
C ILE A 109 27.48 -1.39 8.86
N ILE A 110 27.27 -2.41 8.06
CA ILE A 110 27.42 -3.81 8.46
C ILE A 110 28.84 -4.24 8.08
N VAL A 111 29.64 -4.65 9.06
CA VAL A 111 30.92 -5.30 8.82
C VAL A 111 30.74 -6.78 9.07
N SER A 112 30.89 -7.57 8.02
CA SER A 112 30.73 -9.03 8.09
C SER A 112 31.68 -9.70 7.13
N ASP A 113 32.09 -10.92 7.47
CA ASP A 113 32.97 -11.73 6.65
C ASP A 113 32.28 -12.10 5.32
N SER A 114 33.06 -12.17 4.25
CA SER A 114 32.56 -12.62 2.94
C SER A 114 32.17 -14.11 2.93
N GLU A 115 32.63 -14.90 3.90
CA GLU A 115 32.25 -16.29 4.09
C GLU A 115 30.91 -16.48 4.81
N ASN A 116 30.40 -15.44 5.50
CA ASN A 116 29.11 -15.48 6.14
C ASN A 116 27.98 -15.63 5.11
N THR A 117 27.03 -16.51 5.40
CA THR A 117 25.94 -16.87 4.48
C THR A 117 24.59 -16.25 4.87
N LEU A 118 24.43 -15.86 6.15
CA LEU A 118 23.19 -15.29 6.66
C LEU A 118 23.10 -13.79 6.38
N SER A 119 21.97 -13.37 5.87
CA SER A 119 21.70 -11.96 5.49
C SER A 119 22.81 -11.36 4.62
N HIS A 120 23.33 -12.18 3.70
CA HIS A 120 24.45 -11.81 2.82
C HIS A 120 23.99 -10.80 1.73
N PRO A 121 24.78 -9.77 1.38
CA PRO A 121 24.42 -8.85 0.31
C PRO A 121 24.50 -9.52 -1.06
N ILE A 122 23.58 -9.16 -1.96
CA ILE A 122 23.64 -9.56 -3.37
C ILE A 122 24.43 -8.49 -4.13
N LEU A 123 25.63 -8.84 -4.60
CA LEU A 123 26.45 -7.94 -5.41
C LEU A 123 25.78 -7.73 -6.78
N ILE A 124 25.53 -6.46 -7.15
CA ILE A 124 24.97 -6.07 -8.44
C ILE A 124 26.09 -5.78 -9.44
N SER A 125 27.08 -5.00 -8.97
CA SER A 125 28.23 -4.58 -9.80
C SER A 125 29.41 -4.17 -8.92
N GLY A 126 30.63 -4.31 -9.43
CA GLY A 126 31.86 -3.98 -8.70
C GLY A 126 32.46 -5.19 -7.97
N GLU A 127 33.19 -4.92 -6.90
CA GLU A 127 33.94 -5.91 -6.11
C GLU A 127 33.62 -5.78 -4.61
N TYR A 128 33.82 -6.84 -3.85
CA TYR A 128 33.68 -6.80 -2.38
C TYR A 128 34.75 -5.89 -1.76
N GLY A 129 34.31 -5.02 -0.89
CA GLY A 129 35.08 -4.03 -0.14
C GLY A 129 34.12 -3.19 0.64
N TYR A 130 33.71 -2.03 0.11
CA TYR A 130 32.54 -1.29 0.59
C TYR A 130 31.44 -1.29 -0.45
N LEU A 131 30.34 -1.94 -0.12
CA LEU A 131 29.16 -2.03 -0.97
C LEU A 131 28.11 -1.04 -0.50
N ALA A 132 27.51 -0.30 -1.43
CA ALA A 132 26.44 0.64 -1.16
C ALA A 132 25.13 0.19 -1.84
N MET A 133 23.99 0.58 -1.25
CA MET A 133 22.67 0.41 -1.87
C MET A 133 22.56 1.30 -3.11
N GLY A 134 21.95 0.79 -4.18
CA GLY A 134 21.82 1.52 -5.45
C GLY A 134 21.08 2.86 -5.30
N LYS A 135 20.13 2.93 -4.39
CA LYS A 135 19.40 4.18 -4.10
C LYS A 135 20.21 5.22 -3.35
N PHE A 136 21.09 4.79 -2.46
CA PHE A 136 22.06 5.70 -1.83
C PHE A 136 22.97 6.34 -2.89
N LEU A 137 23.47 5.53 -3.82
CA LEU A 137 24.30 6.04 -4.92
C LEU A 137 23.56 7.08 -5.77
N GLN A 138 22.27 6.86 -6.07
CA GLN A 138 21.45 7.78 -6.84
C GLN A 138 21.14 9.07 -6.07
N SER A 139 20.75 8.97 -4.78
CA SER A 139 20.38 10.14 -3.98
C SER A 139 21.56 11.08 -3.72
N GLU A 140 22.76 10.50 -3.53
CA GLU A 140 23.98 11.26 -3.25
C GLU A 140 24.78 11.62 -4.53
N ASN A 141 24.28 11.19 -5.69
CA ASN A 141 24.93 11.36 -7.00
C ASN A 141 26.36 10.80 -7.03
N LEU A 142 26.57 9.66 -6.37
CA LEU A 142 27.84 8.94 -6.28
C LEU A 142 27.87 7.76 -7.25
N LYS A 143 29.07 7.35 -7.63
CA LYS A 143 29.32 6.20 -8.53
C LYS A 143 30.33 5.24 -7.88
N ILE A 144 30.38 4.02 -8.37
CA ILE A 144 31.44 3.07 -8.02
C ILE A 144 32.78 3.69 -8.39
N GLY A 145 33.71 3.68 -7.43
CA GLY A 145 35.02 4.33 -7.53
C GLY A 145 35.12 5.68 -6.85
N ASP A 146 34.01 6.36 -6.59
CA ASP A 146 33.98 7.62 -5.84
C ASP A 146 34.26 7.37 -4.36
N SER A 147 34.77 8.40 -3.67
CA SER A 147 35.03 8.36 -2.24
C SER A 147 34.17 9.40 -1.52
N PHE A 148 33.73 9.05 -0.32
CA PHE A 148 33.00 9.94 0.55
C PHE A 148 33.51 9.83 1.99
N SER A 149 33.32 10.87 2.79
CA SER A 149 33.80 10.90 4.18
C SER A 149 32.66 10.59 5.13
N ILE A 150 32.92 9.72 6.09
CA ILE A 150 32.03 9.42 7.22
C ILE A 150 32.71 9.80 8.52
N THR A 151 31.93 10.06 9.55
CA THR A 151 32.43 10.30 10.90
C THR A 151 31.99 9.18 11.84
N CYS A 152 32.93 8.48 12.43
CA CYS A 152 32.66 7.47 13.46
C CYS A 152 32.81 8.07 14.84
N ASN A 153 31.77 7.93 15.67
CA ASN A 153 31.79 8.42 17.05
C ASN A 153 32.19 7.29 18.00
N ASN A 154 33.18 7.52 18.81
CA ASN A 154 33.66 6.65 19.92
C ASN A 154 34.00 5.18 19.57
N PHE A 155 33.89 4.74 18.31
CA PHE A 155 34.11 3.37 17.91
C PHE A 155 35.51 2.86 18.22
N LEU A 156 36.53 3.60 17.77
CA LEU A 156 37.90 3.23 18.01
C LEU A 156 38.34 3.55 19.45
N LYS A 157 37.76 4.57 20.07
CA LYS A 157 38.04 4.91 21.46
C LYS A 157 37.70 3.78 22.41
N ASN A 158 36.54 3.21 22.29
CA ASN A 158 36.10 2.08 23.12
C ASN A 158 36.91 0.81 22.85
N SER A 159 37.37 0.62 21.62
CA SER A 159 38.14 -0.52 21.17
C SER A 159 39.61 -0.44 21.57
N LEU A 160 40.15 0.75 21.58
CA LEU A 160 41.59 1.02 21.87
C LEU A 160 41.83 1.48 23.30
N LEU A 161 40.78 1.67 24.12
CA LEU A 161 40.87 2.10 25.52
C LEU A 161 41.78 1.17 26.33
N GLU A 162 41.78 -0.13 26.07
CA GLU A 162 42.73 -1.08 26.70
C GLU A 162 44.18 -0.76 26.38
N TYR A 163 44.44 -0.20 25.19
CA TYR A 163 45.77 0.13 24.68
C TYR A 163 46.07 1.63 24.82
N SER A 164 45.12 2.43 25.32
CA SER A 164 45.30 3.88 25.49
C SER A 164 46.51 4.21 26.36
N ARG A 165 46.82 3.39 27.39
CA ARG A 165 47.99 3.58 28.23
C ARG A 165 49.28 3.37 27.46
N ILE A 166 49.36 2.48 26.49
CA ILE A 166 50.52 2.24 25.64
C ILE A 166 50.64 3.35 24.61
N LEU A 167 49.50 3.77 24.03
CA LEU A 167 49.42 4.85 23.06
C LEU A 167 49.67 6.24 23.74
N ASP A 168 49.25 6.40 25.00
CA ASP A 168 49.52 7.62 25.78
C ASP A 168 51.04 7.80 26.10
N ASN A 169 51.77 6.71 26.27
CA ASN A 169 53.23 6.73 26.46
C ASN A 169 53.98 6.97 25.13
N LEU A 170 53.34 6.80 23.98
CA LEU A 170 53.91 7.03 22.63
C LEU A 170 53.63 8.46 22.11
N LYS A 171 53.08 9.37 22.93
CA LYS A 171 52.80 10.72 22.53
C LYS A 171 54.04 11.45 22.04
N THR A 172 54.14 11.62 20.79
CA THR A 172 54.85 12.72 20.14
C THR A 172 53.88 13.89 20.04
N ASN A 173 54.26 15.03 20.45
CA ASN A 173 53.61 16.25 20.87
C ASN A 173 52.38 16.79 20.12
N ASP A 174 51.80 16.14 19.12
CA ASP A 174 50.81 16.85 18.29
C ASP A 174 49.52 16.13 17.90
N THR A 175 49.25 14.84 18.19
CA THR A 175 48.05 14.21 17.67
C THR A 175 47.45 13.10 18.53
N ASN A 176 46.39 13.41 19.26
CA ASN A 176 45.48 12.47 19.93
C ASN A 176 44.36 11.90 19.00
N ILE A 177 44.62 11.75 17.71
CA ILE A 177 43.56 11.43 16.71
C ILE A 177 42.81 10.11 17.01
N LEU A 178 43.49 9.07 17.49
CA LEU A 178 42.87 7.79 17.85
C LEU A 178 42.06 7.84 19.15
N LEU A 179 42.26 8.87 19.98
CA LEU A 179 41.54 9.08 21.22
C LEU A 179 40.48 10.17 21.08
N GLU A 180 40.38 10.81 19.91
CA GLU A 180 39.32 11.75 19.62
C GLU A 180 37.97 11.05 19.63
N SER A 181 36.96 11.75 20.13
CA SER A 181 35.58 11.26 20.13
C SER A 181 35.00 11.11 18.73
N LYS A 182 35.62 11.75 17.73
CA LYS A 182 35.17 11.73 16.32
C LYS A 182 36.36 11.45 15.40
N ILE A 183 36.23 10.42 14.56
CA ILE A 183 37.25 10.04 13.58
C ILE A 183 36.60 10.08 12.20
N ASN A 184 37.26 10.78 11.27
CA ASN A 184 36.81 10.87 9.89
C ASN A 184 37.51 9.81 9.02
N PHE A 185 36.71 8.99 8.34
CA PHE A 185 37.18 8.03 7.37
C PHE A 185 36.76 8.45 5.97
N SER A 186 37.66 8.34 5.00
CA SER A 186 37.32 8.39 3.58
C SER A 186 37.11 6.98 3.06
N ILE A 187 35.87 6.67 2.68
CA ILE A 187 35.48 5.37 2.16
C ILE A 187 35.35 5.46 0.65
N LYS A 188 35.99 4.55 -0.07
CA LYS A 188 35.84 4.37 -1.51
C LYS A 188 34.77 3.32 -1.78
N ILE A 189 33.80 3.64 -2.61
CA ILE A 189 32.73 2.73 -3.03
C ILE A 189 33.32 1.72 -4.01
N THR A 190 33.29 0.45 -3.67
CA THR A 190 33.84 -0.63 -4.50
C THR A 190 32.77 -1.37 -5.27
N GLY A 191 31.50 -1.35 -4.81
CA GLY A 191 30.41 -2.03 -5.48
C GLY A 191 29.02 -1.55 -5.07
N GLU A 192 28.03 -2.05 -5.78
CA GLU A 192 26.61 -1.82 -5.58
C GLU A 192 25.95 -3.13 -5.16
N MET A 193 24.99 -3.07 -4.22
CA MET A 193 24.34 -4.25 -3.65
C MET A 193 22.84 -4.11 -3.49
N TYR A 194 22.14 -5.26 -3.37
CA TYR A 194 20.86 -5.38 -2.66
C TYR A 194 21.10 -6.02 -1.30
N HIS A 195 20.38 -5.52 -0.29
CA HIS A 195 20.44 -6.09 1.06
C HIS A 195 19.06 -6.07 1.72
N PRO A 196 18.61 -7.16 2.40
CA PRO A 196 17.27 -7.27 2.93
C PRO A 196 16.94 -6.26 4.04
N GLU A 197 17.93 -5.77 4.76
CA GLU A 197 17.75 -4.78 5.82
C GLU A 197 17.77 -3.33 5.33
N GLY A 198 18.26 -3.08 4.11
CA GLY A 198 18.34 -1.75 3.50
C GLY A 198 17.39 -1.54 2.33
N VAL A 199 16.33 -2.34 2.20
CA VAL A 199 15.41 -2.28 1.05
C VAL A 199 14.62 -1.00 0.94
N GLN A 200 14.37 -0.31 2.05
CA GLN A 200 13.61 0.92 2.07
C GLN A 200 14.44 2.07 1.49
N ASN A 201 13.86 2.76 0.53
CA ASN A 201 14.44 3.91 -0.11
C ASN A 201 13.78 5.19 0.39
N SER A 202 14.01 5.55 1.63
CA SER A 202 13.49 6.78 2.20
C SER A 202 14.60 7.84 2.25
N SER A 203 14.30 9.06 1.83
CA SER A 203 15.22 10.20 1.90
C SER A 203 15.58 10.57 3.35
N PHE A 204 14.88 10.01 4.32
CA PHE A 204 14.99 10.31 5.73
C PHE A 204 15.43 9.13 6.60
N SER A 205 15.55 7.92 6.04
CA SER A 205 16.15 6.79 6.75
C SER A 205 17.66 6.76 6.56
N SER A 206 18.39 6.28 7.59
CA SER A 206 19.80 5.97 7.44
C SER A 206 19.99 4.94 6.33
N SER A 207 20.92 5.21 5.42
CA SER A 207 21.27 4.26 4.37
C SER A 207 22.02 3.06 4.95
N LEU A 208 22.06 1.94 4.23
CA LEU A 208 22.81 0.77 4.60
C LEU A 208 24.06 0.62 3.71
N GLY A 209 25.21 0.44 4.37
CA GLY A 209 26.47 0.05 3.73
C GLY A 209 26.91 -1.32 4.24
N TYR A 210 27.58 -2.09 3.39
CA TYR A 210 28.20 -3.35 3.78
C TYR A 210 29.72 -3.26 3.52
N MET A 211 30.51 -3.69 4.50
CA MET A 211 31.96 -3.58 4.46
C MET A 211 32.60 -4.93 4.82
N SER A 212 33.59 -5.35 4.07
CA SER A 212 34.39 -6.53 4.47
C SER A 212 35.35 -6.17 5.61
N PRO A 213 35.68 -7.12 6.50
CA PRO A 213 36.63 -6.89 7.58
C PRO A 213 38.00 -6.48 7.06
N GLU A 214 38.43 -7.05 5.92
CA GLU A 214 39.71 -6.73 5.28
C GLU A 214 39.77 -5.28 4.84
N TYR A 215 38.68 -4.77 4.26
CA TYR A 215 38.57 -3.37 3.84
C TYR A 215 38.58 -2.41 5.05
N LEU A 216 37.86 -2.75 6.12
CA LEU A 216 37.92 -1.97 7.37
C LEU A 216 39.33 -1.97 7.99
N LYS A 217 40.01 -3.14 7.99
CA LYS A 217 41.41 -3.26 8.42
C LYS A 217 42.30 -2.32 7.62
N GLU A 218 42.16 -2.32 6.29
CA GLU A 218 42.95 -1.43 5.40
C GLU A 218 42.68 0.04 5.71
N LEU A 219 41.45 0.43 5.94
CA LEU A 219 41.10 1.81 6.34
C LEU A 219 41.75 2.23 7.64
N ILE A 220 41.74 1.36 8.66
CA ILE A 220 42.40 1.61 9.95
C ILE A 220 43.91 1.71 9.80
N LEU A 221 44.54 0.79 9.05
CA LEU A 221 45.96 0.83 8.79
C LEU A 221 46.40 2.09 8.04
N ASN A 222 45.62 2.51 7.05
CA ASN A 222 45.87 3.76 6.33
C ASN A 222 45.76 4.98 7.23
N LEU A 223 44.79 5.00 8.14
CA LEU A 223 44.64 6.05 9.12
C LEU A 223 45.85 6.10 10.08
N ILE A 224 46.31 4.95 10.53
CA ILE A 224 47.50 4.86 11.39
C ILE A 224 48.76 5.28 10.64
N LYS A 225 48.98 4.81 9.41
CA LYS A 225 50.13 5.18 8.57
C LYS A 225 50.19 6.68 8.27
N ASN A 226 49.05 7.35 8.12
CA ASN A 226 48.99 8.77 7.80
C ASN A 226 49.23 9.68 9.03
N ASN A 227 48.96 9.18 10.23
CA ASN A 227 48.97 10.00 11.45
C ASN A 227 50.08 9.60 12.45
N TYR A 228 50.71 8.45 12.29
CA TYR A 228 51.72 7.88 13.19
C TYR A 228 52.91 7.29 12.43
N ASN A 229 54.07 7.22 13.11
CA ASN A 229 55.18 6.46 12.54
C ASN A 229 54.89 4.94 12.69
N TYR A 230 54.39 4.33 11.58
CA TYR A 230 53.97 2.93 11.52
C TYR A 230 55.03 1.96 11.98
N ASP A 231 56.30 2.12 11.48
CA ASP A 231 57.40 1.21 11.75
C ASP A 231 57.79 1.20 13.22
N SER A 232 57.77 2.37 13.87
CA SER A 232 58.05 2.49 15.29
C SER A 232 56.94 1.88 16.14
N LEU A 233 55.68 2.04 15.74
CA LEU A 233 54.51 1.52 16.43
C LEU A 233 54.44 -0.01 16.31
N ASP A 234 54.66 -0.55 15.11
CA ASP A 234 54.66 -2.00 14.84
C ASP A 234 55.83 -2.68 15.55
N GLY A 235 57.01 -2.05 15.53
CA GLY A 235 58.19 -2.53 16.28
C GLY A 235 57.97 -2.61 17.78
N LEU A 236 57.28 -1.60 18.38
CA LEU A 236 56.96 -1.60 19.81
C LEU A 236 55.89 -2.66 20.14
N ILE A 237 54.83 -2.74 19.33
CA ILE A 237 53.77 -3.75 19.52
C ILE A 237 54.35 -5.15 19.41
N SER A 238 55.19 -5.43 18.40
CA SER A 238 55.82 -6.73 18.22
C SER A 238 56.76 -7.07 19.40
N LEU A 239 57.42 -6.08 19.98
CA LEU A 239 58.33 -6.27 21.13
C LEU A 239 57.55 -6.56 22.44
N PHE A 240 56.43 -5.87 22.68
CA PHE A 240 55.65 -5.99 23.93
C PHE A 240 54.59 -7.09 23.87
N MET A 241 54.01 -7.35 22.69
CA MET A 241 52.88 -8.27 22.52
C MET A 241 53.23 -9.53 21.71
N GLY A 242 54.37 -9.58 21.03
CA GLY A 242 54.81 -10.74 20.23
C GLY A 242 54.00 -10.93 18.96
N SER A 243 53.22 -9.94 18.52
CA SER A 243 52.41 -9.97 17.32
C SER A 243 52.54 -8.66 16.54
N SER A 244 52.32 -8.69 15.23
CA SER A 244 52.32 -7.48 14.40
C SER A 244 51.12 -6.59 14.70
N LEU A 245 51.21 -5.29 14.39
CA LEU A 245 50.09 -4.37 14.49
C LEU A 245 48.93 -4.85 13.63
N GLU A 246 49.17 -5.42 12.48
CA GLU A 246 48.18 -6.00 11.58
C GLU A 246 47.44 -7.19 12.20
N ASP A 247 48.15 -8.08 12.89
CA ASP A 247 47.55 -9.24 13.58
C ASP A 247 46.72 -8.77 14.78
N LEU A 248 47.19 -7.76 15.47
CA LEU A 248 46.46 -7.16 16.60
C LEU A 248 45.12 -6.54 16.12
N ILE A 249 45.16 -5.76 15.06
CA ILE A 249 43.93 -5.13 14.50
C ILE A 249 42.98 -6.24 14.03
N SER A 250 43.47 -7.26 13.35
CA SER A 250 42.64 -8.39 12.88
C SER A 250 42.00 -9.13 14.05
N SER A 251 42.77 -9.48 15.09
CA SER A 251 42.22 -10.17 16.27
C SER A 251 41.19 -9.36 17.01
N LYS A 252 41.36 -8.03 17.01
CA LYS A 252 40.39 -7.12 17.63
C LYS A 252 39.15 -6.94 16.79
N LEU A 253 39.23 -6.80 15.47
CA LEU A 253 38.07 -6.72 14.61
C LEU A 253 37.20 -7.98 14.73
N ASP A 254 37.81 -9.15 14.91
CA ASP A 254 37.10 -10.40 15.17
C ASP A 254 36.35 -10.39 16.51
N SER A 255 36.83 -9.65 17.49
CA SER A 255 36.18 -9.51 18.81
C SER A 255 35.09 -8.44 18.88
N PHE A 256 34.95 -7.59 17.86
CA PHE A 256 34.02 -6.47 17.86
C PHE A 256 32.56 -6.79 17.52
N SER A 257 32.23 -8.04 17.28
CA SER A 257 30.86 -8.41 16.94
C SER A 257 29.87 -7.99 18.03
N ASN A 258 28.92 -7.13 17.67
CA ASN A 258 27.86 -6.68 18.56
C ASN A 258 26.49 -7.22 18.15
N GLN A 259 26.42 -7.92 17.02
CA GLN A 259 25.19 -8.51 16.53
C GLN A 259 25.42 -9.93 16.05
N TYR A 260 24.48 -10.81 16.37
CA TYR A 260 24.49 -12.22 16.00
C TYR A 260 23.23 -12.55 15.22
N LEU A 261 23.42 -13.21 14.11
CA LEU A 261 22.37 -13.66 13.20
C LEU A 261 22.11 -15.14 13.45
N ILE A 262 20.88 -15.52 13.62
CA ILE A 262 20.47 -16.89 13.92
C ILE A 262 19.48 -17.38 12.87
N LYS A 263 19.74 -18.58 12.35
CA LYS A 263 18.81 -19.33 11.51
C LYS A 263 18.20 -20.45 12.33
N ALA A 264 16.87 -20.51 12.36
CA ALA A 264 16.14 -21.59 13.03
C ALA A 264 15.94 -22.77 12.06
N LYS A 265 16.00 -24.01 12.57
CA LYS A 265 15.71 -25.22 11.79
C LYS A 265 14.30 -25.26 11.23
N ASN A 266 13.36 -24.65 11.97
CA ASN A 266 11.96 -24.56 11.58
C ASN A 266 11.44 -23.17 11.89
N SER A 267 11.05 -22.42 10.86
CA SER A 267 10.54 -21.06 10.99
C SER A 267 9.23 -20.94 11.82
N LEU A 268 8.52 -22.06 12.04
CA LEU A 268 7.33 -22.09 12.90
C LEU A 268 7.66 -22.09 14.40
N SER A 269 8.94 -22.24 14.76
CA SER A 269 9.38 -22.29 16.17
C SER A 269 10.19 -21.05 16.58
N ASN A 270 10.18 -19.98 15.80
CA ASN A 270 10.98 -18.77 16.08
C ASN A 270 10.66 -18.20 17.48
N ASP A 271 9.37 -18.08 17.83
CA ASP A 271 8.94 -17.59 19.15
C ASP A 271 9.54 -18.42 20.29
N ASN A 272 9.51 -19.76 20.17
CA ASN A 272 10.08 -20.67 21.16
C ASN A 272 11.60 -20.53 21.25
N THR A 273 12.27 -20.42 20.10
CA THR A 273 13.73 -20.24 20.05
C THR A 273 14.14 -18.91 20.67
N LEU A 274 13.39 -17.84 20.38
CA LEU A 274 13.60 -16.53 20.97
C LEU A 274 13.44 -16.55 22.48
N GLU A 275 12.39 -17.21 23.00
CA GLU A 275 12.13 -17.35 24.42
C GLU A 275 13.25 -18.17 25.13
N GLN A 276 13.74 -19.24 24.50
CA GLN A 276 14.87 -20.01 25.02
C GLN A 276 16.17 -19.19 25.06
N ILE A 277 16.39 -18.33 24.05
CA ILE A 277 17.53 -17.39 24.04
C ILE A 277 17.42 -16.40 25.19
N ARG A 278 16.25 -15.81 25.42
CA ARG A 278 16.00 -14.89 26.54
C ARG A 278 16.24 -15.57 27.88
N GLN A 279 15.64 -16.74 28.12
CA GLN A 279 15.82 -17.52 29.35
C GLN A 279 17.29 -17.91 29.58
N TYR A 280 18.04 -18.24 28.53
CA TYR A 280 19.46 -18.51 28.61
C TYR A 280 20.24 -17.30 29.14
N TYR A 281 19.97 -16.11 28.62
CA TYR A 281 20.65 -14.88 29.09
C TYR A 281 20.22 -14.49 30.49
N GLU A 282 18.95 -14.64 30.84
CA GLU A 282 18.45 -14.39 32.20
C GLU A 282 19.09 -15.32 33.24
N SER A 283 19.30 -16.61 32.89
CA SER A 283 19.90 -17.60 33.77
C SER A 283 21.36 -17.28 34.14
N LYS A 284 22.09 -16.59 33.25
CA LYS A 284 23.50 -16.24 33.44
C LYS A 284 23.75 -14.97 34.27
N LYS A 285 22.69 -14.25 34.67
CA LYS A 285 22.78 -12.96 35.42
C LYS A 285 23.68 -11.91 34.75
N GLU A 286 24.06 -12.09 33.52
CA GLU A 286 24.83 -11.14 32.73
C GLU A 286 23.89 -10.29 31.91
N ASN A 287 23.70 -9.02 32.27
CA ASN A 287 22.80 -8.05 31.62
C ASN A 287 23.38 -7.54 30.28
N ASN A 288 23.85 -8.46 29.44
CA ASN A 288 24.58 -8.11 28.22
C ASN A 288 23.69 -8.19 26.95
N LEU A 289 22.47 -8.72 27.06
CA LEU A 289 21.50 -8.74 25.98
C LEU A 289 20.85 -7.36 25.87
N MET A 290 21.08 -6.61 24.78
CA MET A 290 20.33 -5.41 24.51
C MET A 290 18.96 -5.73 23.92
N LEU A 291 18.95 -6.54 22.86
CA LEU A 291 17.76 -6.84 22.10
C LEU A 291 17.90 -8.21 21.45
N ALA A 292 16.88 -9.06 21.61
CA ALA A 292 16.68 -10.24 20.78
C ALA A 292 15.35 -10.11 20.09
N THR A 293 15.33 -10.11 18.77
CA THR A 293 14.14 -9.87 17.96
C THR A 293 14.10 -10.77 16.74
N GLU A 294 12.91 -11.13 16.30
CA GLU A 294 12.71 -11.84 15.04
C GLU A 294 12.73 -10.86 13.87
N LYS A 295 13.00 -11.36 12.67
CA LYS A 295 12.98 -10.58 11.41
C LYS A 295 11.65 -9.89 11.17
N GLU A 296 10.54 -10.49 11.63
CA GLU A 296 9.18 -9.97 11.52
C GLU A 296 9.01 -8.63 12.22
N TYR A 297 9.84 -8.30 13.20
CA TYR A 297 9.82 -7.04 13.95
C TYR A 297 10.82 -6.01 13.41
N LEU A 298 11.65 -6.35 12.42
CA LEU A 298 12.53 -5.38 11.77
C LEU A 298 11.74 -4.45 10.87
N GLU A 299 11.99 -3.15 10.98
CA GLU A 299 11.22 -2.11 10.28
C GLU A 299 11.19 -2.34 8.76
N SER A 300 12.34 -2.62 8.15
CA SER A 300 12.45 -2.88 6.70
C SER A 300 11.62 -4.09 6.25
N TYR A 301 11.62 -5.17 7.04
CA TYR A 301 10.82 -6.36 6.76
C TYR A 301 9.33 -6.07 6.94
N GLN A 302 8.94 -5.45 8.05
CA GLN A 302 7.55 -5.14 8.33
C GLN A 302 6.93 -4.27 7.24
N MET A 303 7.60 -3.19 6.85
CA MET A 303 7.10 -2.27 5.83
C MET A 303 6.96 -2.93 4.46
N LEU A 304 7.99 -3.67 4.01
CA LEU A 304 7.92 -4.38 2.73
C LEU A 304 6.86 -5.47 2.73
N ASN A 305 6.79 -6.28 3.79
CA ASN A 305 5.81 -7.36 3.91
C ASN A 305 4.38 -6.82 4.03
N GLN A 306 4.22 -5.65 4.65
CA GLN A 306 2.94 -4.93 4.67
C GLN A 306 2.50 -4.53 3.27
N ASP A 307 3.38 -3.93 2.47
CA ASP A 307 3.08 -3.55 1.08
C ASP A 307 2.76 -4.78 0.22
N VAL A 308 3.51 -5.87 0.37
CA VAL A 308 3.24 -7.16 -0.30
C VAL A 308 1.86 -7.69 0.07
N THR A 309 1.54 -7.70 1.36
CA THR A 309 0.24 -8.20 1.87
C THR A 309 -0.91 -7.33 1.39
N GLN A 310 -0.78 -6.00 1.43
CA GLN A 310 -1.80 -5.06 0.95
C GLN A 310 -2.00 -5.21 -0.56
N ALA A 311 -0.92 -5.25 -1.33
CA ALA A 311 -1.00 -5.51 -2.77
C ALA A 311 -1.71 -6.82 -3.08
N GLY A 312 -1.55 -7.86 -2.25
CA GLY A 312 -2.21 -9.16 -2.39
C GLY A 312 -3.71 -9.13 -2.07
N LYS A 313 -4.15 -8.32 -1.11
CA LYS A 313 -5.56 -8.25 -0.66
C LYS A 313 -6.43 -7.35 -1.55
N LEU A 314 -5.91 -6.23 -2.03
CA LEU A 314 -6.64 -5.24 -2.81
C LEU A 314 -7.35 -5.79 -4.06
N PRO A 315 -6.75 -6.71 -4.85
CA PRO A 315 -7.41 -7.26 -6.02
C PRO A 315 -8.75 -7.94 -5.74
N TYR A 316 -9.00 -8.42 -4.53
CA TYR A 316 -10.23 -9.17 -4.20
C TYR A 316 -11.41 -8.27 -3.84
N VAL A 317 -11.18 -7.03 -3.42
CA VAL A 317 -12.25 -6.11 -2.99
C VAL A 317 -12.97 -5.48 -4.18
N PHE A 318 -12.22 -4.98 -5.16
CA PHE A 318 -12.78 -4.27 -6.30
C PHE A 318 -13.63 -5.12 -7.27
N PRO A 319 -13.31 -6.40 -7.52
CA PRO A 319 -14.08 -7.21 -8.45
C PRO A 319 -15.57 -7.33 -8.10
N ILE A 320 -15.94 -7.28 -6.84
CA ILE A 320 -17.34 -7.39 -6.40
C ILE A 320 -18.23 -6.37 -7.12
N ILE A 321 -17.78 -5.10 -7.17
CA ILE A 321 -18.54 -4.04 -7.83
C ILE A 321 -18.52 -4.19 -9.34
N PHE A 322 -17.35 -4.50 -9.91
CA PHE A 322 -17.23 -4.76 -11.34
C PHE A 322 -18.09 -5.94 -11.76
N PHE A 323 -18.22 -6.98 -10.94
CA PHE A 323 -19.12 -8.10 -11.18
C PHE A 323 -20.58 -7.69 -11.17
N LEU A 324 -21.02 -6.93 -10.16
CA LEU A 324 -22.39 -6.48 -10.07
C LEU A 324 -22.78 -5.59 -11.27
N VAL A 325 -21.91 -4.65 -11.63
CA VAL A 325 -22.13 -3.78 -12.79
C VAL A 325 -22.07 -4.56 -14.09
N SER A 326 -21.13 -5.50 -14.23
CA SER A 326 -21.02 -6.36 -15.41
C SER A 326 -22.25 -7.24 -15.57
N ALA A 327 -22.71 -7.86 -14.48
CA ALA A 327 -23.93 -8.68 -14.49
C ALA A 327 -25.14 -7.87 -14.95
N LEU A 328 -25.28 -6.63 -14.46
CA LEU A 328 -26.34 -5.73 -14.86
C LEU A 328 -26.30 -5.41 -16.37
N ILE A 329 -25.11 -5.08 -16.90
CA ILE A 329 -24.95 -4.75 -18.31
C ILE A 329 -25.16 -5.98 -19.19
N ILE A 330 -24.64 -7.13 -18.82
CA ILE A 330 -24.82 -8.40 -19.54
C ILE A 330 -26.30 -8.73 -19.56
N LEU A 331 -26.99 -8.67 -18.43
CA LEU A 331 -28.42 -8.93 -18.28
C LEU A 331 -29.25 -8.00 -19.20
N THR A 332 -28.94 -6.70 -19.18
CA THR A 332 -29.67 -5.71 -20.01
C THR A 332 -29.42 -5.93 -21.50
N THR A 333 -28.16 -6.16 -21.88
CA THR A 333 -27.80 -6.33 -23.30
C THR A 333 -28.36 -7.62 -23.87
N ILE A 334 -28.29 -8.73 -23.13
CA ILE A 334 -28.87 -10.02 -23.54
C ILE A 334 -30.41 -9.90 -23.62
N THR A 335 -31.03 -9.24 -22.64
CA THR A 335 -32.50 -8.99 -22.67
C THR A 335 -32.92 -8.33 -23.97
N GLN A 336 -32.16 -7.32 -24.39
CA GLN A 336 -32.53 -6.59 -25.63
C GLN A 336 -32.27 -7.37 -26.90
N ILE A 337 -31.20 -8.15 -26.97
CA ILE A 337 -30.97 -9.05 -28.11
C ILE A 337 -32.17 -9.98 -28.26
N ILE A 338 -32.59 -10.60 -27.16
CA ILE A 338 -33.72 -11.53 -27.15
C ILE A 338 -35.04 -10.83 -27.50
N ILE A 339 -35.31 -9.64 -27.00
CA ILE A 339 -36.51 -8.88 -27.36
C ILE A 339 -36.49 -8.50 -28.84
N LYS A 340 -35.37 -8.05 -29.39
CA LYS A 340 -35.20 -7.66 -30.80
C LYS A 340 -35.36 -8.86 -31.74
N GLN A 341 -34.88 -10.04 -31.31
CA GLN A 341 -34.96 -11.28 -32.10
C GLN A 341 -36.15 -12.15 -31.72
N ARG A 342 -37.14 -11.60 -30.97
CA ARG A 342 -38.32 -12.38 -30.51
C ARG A 342 -39.08 -13.04 -31.63
N SER A 343 -39.28 -12.37 -32.78
CA SER A 343 -39.92 -12.92 -33.96
C SER A 343 -39.12 -14.10 -34.54
N GLN A 344 -37.80 -14.00 -34.62
CA GLN A 344 -36.93 -15.11 -35.08
C GLN A 344 -37.04 -16.32 -34.13
N ILE A 345 -37.04 -16.08 -32.78
CA ILE A 345 -37.29 -17.12 -31.79
C ILE A 345 -38.62 -17.81 -32.03
N GLY A 346 -39.67 -17.02 -32.36
CA GLY A 346 -41.00 -17.53 -32.72
C GLY A 346 -40.98 -18.43 -33.96
N CYS A 347 -40.31 -18.01 -35.02
CA CYS A 347 -40.11 -18.78 -36.24
C CYS A 347 -39.32 -20.08 -35.98
N LEU A 348 -38.20 -20.02 -35.26
CA LEU A 348 -37.41 -21.21 -34.90
C LEU A 348 -38.25 -22.26 -34.15
N LYS A 349 -39.10 -21.80 -33.22
CA LYS A 349 -40.02 -22.66 -32.48
C LYS A 349 -41.11 -23.25 -33.38
N ALA A 350 -41.66 -22.45 -34.31
CA ALA A 350 -42.69 -22.88 -35.24
C ALA A 350 -42.16 -23.96 -36.19
N ILE A 351 -40.87 -23.88 -36.58
CA ILE A 351 -40.21 -24.89 -37.44
C ILE A 351 -39.80 -26.14 -36.62
N GLY A 352 -39.99 -26.14 -35.28
CA GLY A 352 -39.73 -27.32 -34.44
C GLY A 352 -38.31 -27.42 -33.86
N VAL A 353 -37.53 -26.33 -33.85
CA VAL A 353 -36.21 -26.33 -33.21
C VAL A 353 -36.36 -26.56 -31.69
N PRO A 354 -35.61 -27.53 -31.08
CA PRO A 354 -35.69 -27.84 -29.68
C PRO A 354 -35.37 -26.60 -28.81
N ARG A 355 -36.13 -26.38 -27.75
CA ARG A 355 -35.93 -25.27 -26.81
C ARG A 355 -34.48 -25.21 -26.28
N LYS A 356 -33.88 -26.40 -26.01
CA LYS A 356 -32.49 -26.52 -25.54
C LYS A 356 -31.51 -25.85 -26.52
N ASN A 357 -31.66 -26.04 -27.81
CA ASN A 357 -30.77 -25.47 -28.82
C ASN A 357 -30.96 -23.95 -28.94
N ILE A 358 -32.18 -23.43 -28.72
CA ILE A 358 -32.45 -21.99 -28.68
C ILE A 358 -31.78 -21.36 -27.44
N TYR A 359 -31.87 -22.02 -26.27
CA TYR A 359 -31.15 -21.58 -25.05
C TYR A 359 -29.65 -21.50 -25.29
N ILE A 360 -29.04 -22.58 -25.79
CA ILE A 360 -27.59 -22.68 -26.06
C ILE A 360 -27.17 -21.58 -27.03
N HIS A 361 -27.95 -21.28 -28.06
CA HIS A 361 -27.65 -20.24 -29.04
C HIS A 361 -27.57 -18.84 -28.40
N TYR A 362 -28.58 -18.39 -27.64
CA TYR A 362 -28.62 -17.06 -27.05
C TYR A 362 -27.70 -16.91 -25.86
N MET A 363 -27.53 -17.95 -25.06
CA MET A 363 -26.52 -17.98 -24.00
C MET A 363 -25.10 -17.95 -24.60
N GLY A 364 -24.88 -18.70 -25.69
CA GLY A 364 -23.60 -18.78 -26.39
C GLY A 364 -23.12 -17.45 -26.94
N ILE A 365 -24.03 -16.56 -27.38
CA ILE A 365 -23.67 -15.20 -27.82
C ILE A 365 -23.01 -14.42 -26.65
N GLY A 366 -23.69 -14.37 -25.51
CA GLY A 366 -23.19 -13.67 -24.34
C GLY A 366 -21.87 -14.27 -23.83
N THR A 367 -21.81 -15.59 -23.71
CA THR A 367 -20.64 -16.32 -23.23
C THR A 367 -19.42 -16.12 -24.14
N PHE A 368 -19.61 -16.16 -25.46
CA PHE A 368 -18.53 -15.93 -26.42
C PHE A 368 -17.94 -14.51 -26.30
N LEU A 369 -18.81 -13.49 -26.17
CA LEU A 369 -18.38 -12.10 -26.05
C LEU A 369 -17.65 -11.85 -24.74
N THR A 370 -18.17 -12.40 -23.63
CA THR A 370 -17.54 -12.31 -22.32
C THR A 370 -16.21 -13.06 -22.31
N LEU A 371 -16.14 -14.25 -22.90
CA LEU A 371 -14.89 -15.00 -23.03
C LEU A 371 -13.82 -14.19 -23.77
N PHE A 372 -14.19 -13.61 -24.92
CA PHE A 372 -13.28 -12.82 -25.73
C PHE A 372 -12.80 -11.56 -24.98
N GLY A 373 -13.72 -10.80 -24.33
CA GLY A 373 -13.39 -9.65 -23.54
C GLY A 373 -12.50 -9.99 -22.32
N SER A 374 -12.86 -11.07 -21.61
CA SER A 374 -12.10 -11.50 -20.44
C SER A 374 -10.71 -12.05 -20.79
N LEU A 375 -10.55 -12.75 -21.90
CA LEU A 375 -9.23 -13.19 -22.38
C LEU A 375 -8.34 -11.97 -22.73
N LEU A 376 -8.90 -10.99 -23.44
CA LEU A 376 -8.17 -9.75 -23.73
C LEU A 376 -7.80 -9.02 -22.45
N GLY A 377 -8.70 -8.93 -21.46
CA GLY A 377 -8.43 -8.33 -20.16
C GLY A 377 -7.34 -9.05 -19.39
N MET A 378 -7.35 -10.38 -19.41
CA MET A 378 -6.34 -11.23 -18.77
C MET A 378 -4.93 -11.03 -19.37
N ILE A 379 -4.85 -10.72 -20.67
CA ILE A 379 -3.58 -10.42 -21.35
C ILE A 379 -3.15 -8.98 -21.10
N LEU A 380 -4.05 -8.01 -21.25
CA LEU A 380 -3.74 -6.59 -21.15
C LEU A 380 -3.47 -6.13 -19.71
N GLY A 381 -4.12 -6.75 -18.71
CA GLY A 381 -3.94 -6.40 -17.31
C GLY A 381 -2.48 -6.48 -16.85
N PRO A 382 -1.81 -7.63 -16.98
CA PRO A 382 -0.41 -7.79 -16.62
C PRO A 382 0.58 -6.93 -17.43
N ILE A 383 0.17 -6.48 -18.63
CA ILE A 383 0.99 -5.61 -19.49
C ILE A 383 0.89 -4.15 -19.06
N ILE A 384 -0.30 -3.69 -18.63
CA ILE A 384 -0.57 -2.27 -18.41
C ILE A 384 -0.37 -1.88 -16.94
N ILE A 385 -0.94 -2.63 -15.99
CA ILE A 385 -1.02 -2.22 -14.59
C ILE A 385 0.32 -2.36 -13.84
N PRO A 386 1.02 -3.51 -13.88
CA PRO A 386 2.26 -3.67 -13.14
C PRO A 386 3.35 -2.64 -13.51
N PRO A 387 3.61 -2.31 -14.80
CA PRO A 387 4.61 -1.29 -15.13
C PRO A 387 4.28 0.10 -14.60
N VAL A 388 2.98 0.46 -14.54
CA VAL A 388 2.55 1.75 -13.97
C VAL A 388 2.81 1.79 -12.47
N LEU A 389 2.47 0.73 -11.75
CA LEU A 389 2.67 0.66 -10.30
C LEU A 389 4.16 0.49 -9.92
N GLU A 390 4.94 -0.21 -10.75
CA GLU A 390 6.37 -0.45 -10.54
C GLU A 390 7.19 0.84 -10.48
N VAL A 391 6.78 1.90 -11.20
CA VAL A 391 7.45 3.21 -11.14
C VAL A 391 7.53 3.72 -9.69
N LYS A 392 6.45 3.59 -8.92
CA LYS A 392 6.41 4.03 -7.52
C LYS A 392 7.05 3.02 -6.56
N TYR A 393 6.81 1.73 -6.77
CA TYR A 393 7.49 0.71 -5.95
C TYR A 393 9.01 0.80 -6.07
N ASN A 394 9.53 1.12 -7.25
CA ASN A 394 10.96 1.36 -7.44
C ASN A 394 11.44 2.67 -6.82
N LEU A 395 10.57 3.63 -6.50
CA LEU A 395 10.94 4.82 -5.70
C LEU A 395 11.03 4.48 -4.22
N LEU A 396 10.16 3.60 -3.71
CA LEU A 396 10.08 3.23 -2.30
C LEU A 396 11.04 2.10 -1.91
N TRP A 397 11.24 1.13 -2.82
CA TRP A 397 11.92 -0.11 -2.55
C TRP A 397 13.07 -0.36 -3.51
N ASP A 398 14.21 -0.74 -2.96
CA ASP A 398 15.37 -1.21 -3.73
C ASP A 398 15.36 -2.75 -3.80
N LEU A 399 14.66 -3.29 -4.79
CA LEU A 399 14.40 -4.72 -4.94
C LEU A 399 14.93 -5.25 -6.27
N PRO A 400 15.44 -6.49 -6.31
CA PRO A 400 15.90 -7.11 -7.53
C PRO A 400 14.80 -7.18 -8.60
N LYS A 401 15.17 -6.92 -9.85
CA LYS A 401 14.23 -6.96 -10.97
C LYS A 401 13.80 -8.39 -11.26
N THR A 402 12.50 -8.59 -11.45
CA THR A 402 11.94 -9.89 -11.85
C THR A 402 10.97 -9.72 -13.00
N THR A 403 10.76 -10.82 -13.74
CA THR A 403 9.77 -10.86 -14.81
C THR A 403 8.36 -10.86 -14.22
N THR A 404 7.47 -10.10 -14.83
CA THR A 404 6.06 -10.07 -14.44
C THR A 404 5.42 -11.43 -14.69
N PRO A 405 4.79 -12.07 -13.70
CA PRO A 405 4.07 -13.31 -13.91
C PRO A 405 2.84 -13.04 -14.79
N PHE A 406 2.85 -13.57 -15.99
CA PHE A 406 1.82 -13.33 -17.00
C PHE A 406 0.52 -14.07 -16.70
N PHE A 407 0.63 -15.25 -16.09
CA PHE A 407 -0.48 -16.13 -15.80
C PHE A 407 -0.57 -16.37 -14.28
N SER A 408 -1.75 -16.12 -13.75
CA SER A 408 -2.08 -16.47 -12.37
C SER A 408 -3.37 -17.31 -12.36
N TRP A 409 -3.43 -18.31 -11.49
CA TRP A 409 -4.63 -19.14 -11.32
C TRP A 409 -5.83 -18.33 -10.82
N GLN A 410 -5.57 -17.26 -10.05
CA GLN A 410 -6.58 -16.34 -9.58
C GLN A 410 -7.25 -15.59 -10.74
N ALA A 411 -6.48 -15.14 -11.74
CA ALA A 411 -7.01 -14.50 -12.94
C ALA A 411 -7.88 -15.47 -13.75
N LEU A 412 -7.52 -16.76 -13.77
CA LEU A 412 -8.34 -17.81 -14.40
C LEU A 412 -9.66 -18.00 -13.65
N LEU A 413 -9.66 -18.03 -12.32
CA LEU A 413 -10.88 -18.08 -11.51
C LEU A 413 -11.80 -16.88 -11.78
N MET A 414 -11.21 -15.68 -11.93
CA MET A 414 -11.94 -14.48 -12.31
C MET A 414 -12.63 -14.63 -13.67
N LEU A 415 -11.93 -15.14 -14.67
CA LEU A 415 -12.49 -15.41 -15.98
C LEU A 415 -13.65 -16.41 -15.88
N ILE A 416 -13.47 -17.51 -15.16
CA ILE A 416 -14.52 -18.54 -14.97
C ILE A 416 -15.74 -17.94 -14.26
N SER A 417 -15.56 -17.12 -13.24
CA SER A 417 -16.67 -16.47 -12.52
C SER A 417 -17.46 -15.50 -13.41
N MET A 418 -16.77 -14.73 -14.27
CA MET A 418 -17.43 -13.87 -15.27
C MET A 418 -18.24 -14.67 -16.28
N LEU A 419 -17.73 -15.82 -16.74
CA LEU A 419 -18.47 -16.71 -17.62
C LEU A 419 -19.71 -17.30 -16.93
N LEU A 420 -19.58 -17.74 -15.68
CA LEU A 420 -20.70 -18.25 -14.89
C LEU A 420 -21.79 -17.19 -14.72
N ILE A 421 -21.45 -15.96 -14.38
CA ILE A 421 -22.41 -14.85 -14.27
C ILE A 421 -23.12 -14.63 -15.61
N THR A 422 -22.39 -14.64 -16.72
CA THR A 422 -22.96 -14.45 -18.06
C THR A 422 -23.94 -15.59 -18.41
N ILE A 423 -23.60 -16.84 -18.12
CA ILE A 423 -24.44 -18.00 -18.33
C ILE A 423 -25.71 -17.88 -17.47
N ILE A 424 -25.58 -17.55 -16.20
CA ILE A 424 -26.70 -17.39 -15.28
C ILE A 424 -27.65 -16.27 -15.76
N CYS A 425 -27.11 -15.10 -16.06
CA CYS A 425 -27.88 -13.95 -16.58
C CYS A 425 -28.59 -14.34 -17.91
N GLY A 426 -27.84 -14.94 -18.83
CA GLY A 426 -28.37 -15.40 -20.10
C GLY A 426 -29.49 -16.41 -19.95
N PHE A 427 -29.40 -17.37 -19.04
CA PHE A 427 -30.44 -18.33 -18.73
C PHE A 427 -31.73 -17.69 -18.22
N PHE A 428 -31.64 -16.84 -17.20
CA PHE A 428 -32.83 -16.18 -16.63
C PHE A 428 -33.55 -15.30 -17.64
N VAL A 429 -32.84 -14.59 -18.48
CA VAL A 429 -33.41 -13.70 -19.49
C VAL A 429 -34.10 -14.52 -20.60
N SER A 430 -33.41 -15.55 -21.10
CA SER A 430 -33.92 -16.38 -22.21
C SER A 430 -35.16 -17.18 -21.80
N ARG A 431 -35.21 -17.60 -20.50
CA ARG A 431 -36.31 -18.41 -19.96
C ARG A 431 -37.69 -17.80 -20.21
N ASN A 432 -37.83 -16.49 -20.00
CA ASN A 432 -39.11 -15.80 -20.08
C ASN A 432 -39.65 -15.80 -21.53
N VAL A 433 -38.80 -15.54 -22.52
CA VAL A 433 -39.22 -15.49 -23.95
C VAL A 433 -39.34 -16.88 -24.56
N ILE A 434 -38.42 -17.80 -24.20
CA ILE A 434 -38.47 -19.18 -24.73
C ILE A 434 -39.66 -19.98 -24.17
N LYS A 435 -40.20 -19.68 -23.01
CA LYS A 435 -41.40 -20.28 -22.47
C LYS A 435 -42.69 -19.82 -23.16
N GLU A 436 -42.72 -18.62 -23.76
CA GLU A 436 -43.91 -18.12 -24.45
C GLU A 436 -44.31 -19.03 -25.66
N LYS A 437 -45.60 -19.13 -25.97
CA LYS A 437 -46.11 -19.88 -27.13
C LYS A 437 -45.67 -19.23 -28.46
N PRO A 438 -45.34 -19.97 -29.55
CA PRO A 438 -44.89 -19.40 -30.82
C PRO A 438 -45.78 -18.28 -31.35
N VAL A 439 -47.10 -18.47 -31.34
CA VAL A 439 -48.10 -17.49 -31.77
C VAL A 439 -47.98 -16.16 -31.02
N LYS A 440 -47.67 -16.23 -29.72
CA LYS A 440 -47.52 -14.99 -28.87
C LYS A 440 -46.19 -14.29 -29.13
N THR A 441 -45.13 -15.04 -29.50
CA THR A 441 -43.83 -14.49 -29.84
C THR A 441 -43.79 -13.82 -31.20
N LEU A 442 -44.62 -14.28 -32.16
CA LEU A 442 -44.73 -13.70 -33.50
C LEU A 442 -45.54 -12.42 -33.53
N ARG A 443 -46.48 -12.23 -32.57
CA ARG A 443 -47.24 -10.98 -32.48
C ARG A 443 -46.43 -9.85 -31.85
N PRO A 444 -46.44 -8.63 -32.44
CA PRO A 444 -45.78 -7.48 -31.82
C PRO A 444 -46.38 -7.19 -30.42
N LYS A 445 -45.57 -6.89 -29.44
CA LYS A 445 -46.03 -6.40 -28.13
C LYS A 445 -46.67 -5.03 -28.33
N ILE A 446 -48.02 -4.95 -28.22
CA ILE A 446 -48.71 -3.68 -28.15
C ILE A 446 -48.41 -3.08 -26.78
N SER A 447 -47.84 -1.86 -26.78
CA SER A 447 -47.63 -1.14 -25.52
C SER A 447 -49.01 -0.86 -24.89
N VAL A 448 -49.27 -1.41 -23.71
CA VAL A 448 -50.48 -1.11 -22.96
C VAL A 448 -50.49 0.37 -22.67
N ALA A 449 -51.58 1.05 -23.07
CA ALA A 449 -51.78 2.46 -22.78
C ALA A 449 -51.76 2.67 -21.27
N GLN A 450 -50.98 3.63 -20.83
CA GLN A 450 -50.82 3.93 -19.39
C GLN A 450 -52.16 4.48 -18.83
N LYS A 451 -52.68 3.85 -17.78
CA LYS A 451 -53.88 4.30 -17.04
C LYS A 451 -53.68 5.57 -16.24
N HIS A 452 -52.47 6.07 -16.06
CA HIS A 452 -52.16 7.28 -15.28
C HIS A 452 -51.54 8.33 -16.18
N VAL A 453 -52.34 9.31 -16.56
CA VAL A 453 -51.88 10.59 -17.09
C VAL A 453 -51.67 11.51 -15.87
N PRO A 454 -50.51 12.12 -15.67
CA PRO A 454 -50.31 13.09 -14.59
C PRO A 454 -51.34 14.22 -14.74
N ASN A 455 -51.91 14.66 -13.60
CA ASN A 455 -52.92 15.69 -13.56
C ASN A 455 -52.39 16.97 -14.24
N PRO A 456 -53.03 17.45 -15.36
CA PRO A 456 -52.51 18.60 -16.09
C PRO A 456 -52.51 19.92 -15.29
N ASN A 457 -53.29 19.98 -14.17
CA ASN A 457 -53.37 21.13 -13.27
C ASN A 457 -52.31 21.14 -12.15
N SER A 458 -51.46 20.17 -12.06
CA SER A 458 -50.33 20.19 -11.10
C SER A 458 -49.43 21.40 -11.37
N PHE A 459 -49.04 22.13 -10.31
CA PHE A 459 -48.10 23.26 -10.34
C PHE A 459 -46.82 22.90 -11.11
N TYR A 460 -46.33 21.69 -10.93
CA TYR A 460 -45.19 21.13 -11.61
C TYR A 460 -45.37 21.00 -13.13
N TYR A 461 -46.58 20.67 -13.57
CA TYR A 461 -46.90 20.51 -15.01
C TYR A 461 -47.04 21.87 -15.73
N LYS A 462 -47.44 22.94 -15.03
CA LYS A 462 -47.57 24.26 -15.64
C LYS A 462 -46.24 24.96 -15.91
N HIS A 463 -45.22 24.80 -15.05
CA HIS A 463 -43.99 25.60 -15.08
C HIS A 463 -42.76 24.86 -15.69
N THR A 464 -42.85 23.60 -16.09
CA THR A 464 -41.75 22.82 -16.65
C THR A 464 -41.71 22.83 -18.20
N SER A 465 -40.47 22.74 -18.76
CA SER A 465 -40.30 22.67 -20.22
C SER A 465 -40.92 21.38 -20.80
N LEU A 466 -41.34 21.43 -22.06
CA LEU A 466 -41.90 20.27 -22.77
C LEU A 466 -40.95 19.07 -22.76
N SER A 467 -39.65 19.30 -22.96
CA SER A 467 -38.61 18.27 -22.91
C SER A 467 -38.50 17.58 -21.56
N LEU A 468 -38.64 18.33 -20.43
CA LEU A 468 -38.62 17.75 -19.10
C LEU A 468 -39.92 16.93 -18.82
N LYS A 469 -41.08 17.41 -19.25
CA LYS A 469 -42.34 16.66 -19.14
C LYS A 469 -42.25 15.32 -19.86
N MET A 470 -41.72 15.34 -21.09
CA MET A 470 -41.56 14.13 -21.88
C MET A 470 -40.54 13.17 -21.24
N ALA A 471 -39.42 13.69 -20.71
CA ALA A 471 -38.39 12.87 -20.03
C ALA A 471 -38.98 12.18 -18.80
N LEU A 472 -39.63 12.89 -17.88
CA LEU A 472 -40.24 12.33 -16.67
C LEU A 472 -41.34 11.30 -16.99
N ARG A 473 -42.17 11.55 -18.00
CA ARG A 473 -43.14 10.57 -18.47
C ARG A 473 -42.46 9.30 -19.01
N ASN A 474 -41.34 9.47 -19.68
CA ASN A 474 -40.57 8.32 -20.20
C ASN A 474 -39.93 7.48 -19.10
N ILE A 475 -39.35 8.13 -18.09
CA ILE A 475 -38.82 7.51 -16.88
C ILE A 475 -39.89 6.66 -16.17
N SER A 476 -41.09 7.24 -15.95
CA SER A 476 -42.19 6.53 -15.27
C SER A 476 -42.75 5.35 -16.09
N LYS A 477 -42.69 5.45 -17.43
CA LYS A 477 -43.11 4.37 -18.35
C LYS A 477 -42.16 3.18 -18.39
N SER A 478 -40.84 3.39 -18.18
CA SER A 478 -39.82 2.37 -18.32
C SER A 478 -39.05 2.09 -17.01
N LYS A 479 -39.79 1.90 -15.92
CA LYS A 479 -39.23 1.75 -14.56
C LYS A 479 -38.05 0.78 -14.43
N ALA A 480 -38.14 -0.41 -15.04
CA ALA A 480 -37.06 -1.40 -14.99
C ALA A 480 -35.74 -0.89 -15.59
N LYS A 481 -35.82 -0.10 -16.69
CA LYS A 481 -34.64 0.47 -17.34
C LYS A 481 -34.05 1.61 -16.52
N THR A 482 -34.90 2.50 -16.04
CA THR A 482 -34.50 3.57 -15.13
C THR A 482 -33.77 3.03 -13.91
N ILE A 483 -34.32 1.98 -13.26
CA ILE A 483 -33.65 1.31 -12.14
C ILE A 483 -32.27 0.77 -12.56
N MET A 484 -32.18 0.16 -13.75
CA MET A 484 -30.90 -0.37 -14.25
C MET A 484 -29.85 0.74 -14.50
N VAL A 485 -30.28 1.91 -15.06
CA VAL A 485 -29.38 3.06 -15.23
C VAL A 485 -28.95 3.62 -13.88
N ILE A 486 -29.89 3.78 -12.95
CA ILE A 486 -29.62 4.26 -11.59
C ILE A 486 -28.64 3.32 -10.87
N LEU A 487 -28.85 2.00 -10.91
CA LEU A 487 -27.94 1.04 -10.29
C LEU A 487 -26.54 1.04 -10.93
N GLY A 488 -26.49 1.19 -12.25
CA GLY A 488 -25.20 1.30 -12.95
C GLY A 488 -24.43 2.56 -12.59
N THR A 489 -25.11 3.71 -12.56
CA THR A 489 -24.52 5.01 -12.17
C THR A 489 -24.20 5.08 -10.68
N LEU A 490 -25.00 4.43 -9.81
CA LEU A 490 -24.71 4.24 -8.39
C LEU A 490 -23.37 3.53 -8.19
N GLY A 491 -23.16 2.39 -8.86
CA GLY A 491 -21.90 1.66 -8.75
C GLY A 491 -20.68 2.48 -9.19
N CYS A 492 -20.82 3.24 -10.28
CA CYS A 492 -19.75 4.11 -10.77
C CYS A 492 -19.45 5.27 -9.80
N SER A 493 -20.49 5.91 -9.25
CA SER A 493 -20.35 7.02 -8.32
C SER A 493 -19.74 6.55 -6.99
N SER A 494 -20.19 5.41 -6.46
CA SER A 494 -19.64 4.86 -5.23
C SER A 494 -18.16 4.48 -5.36
N LEU A 495 -17.77 3.92 -6.52
CA LEU A 495 -16.38 3.59 -6.79
C LEU A 495 -15.50 4.85 -6.92
N ALA A 496 -16.01 5.91 -7.56
CA ALA A 496 -15.33 7.18 -7.66
C ALA A 496 -15.13 7.84 -6.27
N VAL A 497 -16.20 7.88 -5.45
CA VAL A 497 -16.12 8.39 -4.07
C VAL A 497 -15.15 7.55 -3.24
N CYS A 498 -15.16 6.23 -3.39
CA CYS A 498 -14.21 5.35 -2.71
C CYS A 498 -12.76 5.70 -3.07
N GLY A 499 -12.44 5.91 -4.35
CA GLY A 499 -11.10 6.28 -4.77
C GLY A 499 -10.61 7.61 -4.19
N PHE A 500 -11.48 8.64 -4.08
CA PHE A 500 -11.15 9.90 -3.40
C PHE A 500 -11.13 9.73 -1.88
N GLY A 501 -12.08 8.98 -1.31
CA GLY A 501 -12.26 8.79 0.12
C GLY A 501 -11.11 7.99 0.77
N ILE A 502 -10.45 7.10 0.05
CA ILE A 502 -9.23 6.44 0.53
C ILE A 502 -8.14 7.50 0.79
N MET A 503 -7.88 8.38 -0.16
CA MET A 503 -6.88 9.43 0.01
C MET A 503 -7.24 10.42 1.11
N ASP A 504 -8.51 10.81 1.21
CA ASP A 504 -8.98 11.68 2.28
C ASP A 504 -8.75 11.06 3.66
N THR A 505 -9.08 9.77 3.81
CA THR A 505 -8.90 9.04 5.07
C THR A 505 -7.42 8.96 5.47
N LEU A 506 -6.54 8.69 4.52
CA LEU A 506 -5.10 8.64 4.75
C LEU A 506 -4.55 10.01 5.19
N ASN A 507 -4.85 11.05 4.41
CA ASN A 507 -4.38 12.40 4.71
C ASN A 507 -4.96 12.93 6.03
N TYR A 508 -6.24 12.62 6.31
CA TYR A 508 -6.89 13.01 7.56
C TYR A 508 -6.22 12.37 8.77
N GLY A 509 -5.91 11.07 8.70
CA GLY A 509 -5.26 10.36 9.79
C GLY A 509 -3.89 10.93 10.15
N ILE A 510 -3.04 11.19 9.14
CA ILE A 510 -1.73 11.83 9.34
C ILE A 510 -1.90 13.22 9.94
N PHE A 511 -2.76 14.04 9.31
CA PHE A 511 -3.00 15.41 9.79
C PHE A 511 -3.52 15.42 11.23
N TYR A 512 -4.42 14.51 11.59
CA TYR A 512 -4.99 14.41 12.93
C TYR A 512 -3.91 14.03 13.95
N ASP A 513 -3.09 13.02 13.65
CA ASP A 513 -2.04 12.57 14.55
C ASP A 513 -1.03 13.69 14.85
N TYR A 514 -0.52 14.33 13.82
CA TYR A 514 0.51 15.36 13.98
C TYR A 514 -0.01 16.73 14.46
N ASN A 515 -1.31 16.99 14.47
CA ASN A 515 -1.87 18.27 14.91
C ASN A 515 -2.78 18.17 16.13
N ALA A 516 -3.45 17.03 16.33
CA ALA A 516 -4.38 16.83 17.43
C ALA A 516 -3.82 15.94 18.55
N ASN A 517 -3.14 14.83 18.18
CA ASN A 517 -2.58 13.92 19.17
C ASN A 517 -1.22 14.41 19.66
N ILE A 518 -0.33 14.82 18.76
CA ILE A 518 0.99 15.37 19.12
C ILE A 518 1.17 16.78 18.57
N ASN A 519 1.97 17.56 19.28
CA ASN A 519 2.40 18.89 18.85
C ASN A 519 3.92 18.88 18.67
N MET A 520 4.38 18.35 17.56
CA MET A 520 5.79 18.27 17.24
C MET A 520 6.23 19.46 16.39
N LYS A 521 7.37 20.05 16.71
CA LYS A 521 8.04 21.05 15.85
C LYS A 521 9.33 20.50 15.28
N ILE A 522 10.25 20.12 16.13
CA ILE A 522 11.50 19.45 15.77
C ILE A 522 11.69 18.27 16.71
N SER A 523 12.04 17.11 16.17
CA SER A 523 12.52 15.95 16.92
C SER A 523 14.00 15.73 16.65
N ALA A 524 14.77 15.47 17.69
CA ALA A 524 16.20 15.22 17.59
C ALA A 524 16.59 14.04 18.48
N GLU A 525 17.42 13.13 17.94
CA GLU A 525 17.97 12.01 18.69
C GLU A 525 19.37 12.36 19.16
N GLY A 526 19.63 12.23 20.47
CA GLY A 526 20.92 12.55 21.05
C GLY A 526 21.99 11.52 20.72
N LEU A 527 23.24 11.95 20.55
CA LEU A 527 24.38 11.08 20.29
C LEU A 527 24.85 10.30 21.52
N GLU A 528 24.61 10.82 22.73
CA GLU A 528 25.00 10.20 24.00
C GLU A 528 23.92 10.37 25.08
N ASN A 529 23.80 9.38 25.98
CA ASN A 529 23.01 9.49 27.23
C ASN A 529 23.73 10.41 28.24
N ASN A 530 23.98 11.66 27.86
CA ASN A 530 24.62 12.63 28.75
C ASN A 530 23.53 13.35 29.56
N LYS A 531 23.59 13.29 30.89
CA LYS A 531 22.58 13.89 31.78
C LYS A 531 22.43 15.41 31.62
N ASN A 532 23.39 16.08 30.98
CA ASN A 532 23.41 17.54 30.83
C ASN A 532 23.02 18.03 29.40
N ILE A 533 22.68 17.12 28.47
CA ILE A 533 22.36 17.53 27.09
C ILE A 533 21.22 18.54 27.04
N LYS A 534 20.23 18.45 27.95
CA LYS A 534 19.11 19.40 28.00
C LYS A 534 19.58 20.85 28.26
N GLU A 535 20.57 21.05 29.12
CA GLU A 535 21.15 22.37 29.42
C GLU A 535 21.93 22.90 28.20
N ASP A 536 22.70 22.04 27.55
CA ASP A 536 23.46 22.38 26.34
C ASP A 536 22.53 22.80 25.19
N ILE A 537 21.39 22.12 25.01
CA ILE A 537 20.40 22.47 23.98
C ILE A 537 19.81 23.88 24.23
N TYR A 538 19.57 24.26 25.48
CA TYR A 538 19.07 25.60 25.79
C TYR A 538 20.07 26.73 25.47
N THR A 539 21.36 26.41 25.29
CA THR A 539 22.38 27.41 24.90
C THR A 539 22.32 27.72 23.39
N ILE A 540 21.64 26.90 22.61
CA ILE A 540 21.52 27.06 21.15
C ILE A 540 20.56 28.19 20.84
N GLU A 541 20.98 29.08 19.94
CA GLU A 541 20.19 30.25 19.57
C GLU A 541 18.86 29.80 18.87
N GLY A 542 17.74 30.31 19.40
CA GLY A 542 16.43 30.07 18.88
C GLY A 542 15.61 29.02 19.63
N VAL A 543 16.19 28.29 20.55
CA VAL A 543 15.47 27.32 21.38
C VAL A 543 14.65 28.06 22.45
N GLU A 544 13.37 27.71 22.58
CA GLU A 544 12.43 28.19 23.61
C GLU A 544 12.18 27.11 24.66
N LYS A 545 11.85 25.88 24.22
CA LYS A 545 11.51 24.77 25.11
C LYS A 545 12.08 23.46 24.58
N VAL A 546 12.50 22.58 25.47
CA VAL A 546 12.98 21.22 25.18
C VAL A 546 12.25 20.25 26.08
N GLU A 547 11.67 19.22 25.47
CA GLU A 547 11.05 18.09 26.17
C GLU A 547 11.78 16.81 25.81
N ILE A 548 11.97 15.96 26.81
CA ILE A 548 12.57 14.63 26.64
C ILE A 548 11.45 13.61 26.64
N VAL A 549 11.40 12.79 25.60
CA VAL A 549 10.54 11.62 25.52
C VAL A 549 11.43 10.38 25.44
N SER A 550 11.32 9.53 26.44
CA SER A 550 12.06 8.28 26.48
C SER A 550 11.20 7.17 25.88
N SER A 551 11.70 6.45 24.89
CA SER A 551 10.98 5.33 24.28
C SER A 551 11.60 4.00 24.66
N TYR A 552 10.75 3.03 24.95
CA TYR A 552 11.10 1.66 25.29
C TYR A 552 10.29 0.68 24.48
N SER A 553 10.89 -0.44 24.12
CA SER A 553 10.13 -1.61 23.68
C SER A 553 9.68 -2.39 24.89
N ALA A 554 8.38 -2.52 25.11
CA ALA A 554 7.82 -3.21 26.26
C ALA A 554 6.92 -4.36 25.83
N THR A 555 6.89 -5.40 26.67
CA THR A 555 5.88 -6.47 26.54
C THR A 555 4.66 -6.08 27.35
N LEU A 556 3.55 -5.93 26.66
CA LEU A 556 2.24 -5.63 27.24
C LEU A 556 1.50 -6.95 27.45
N ILE A 557 1.13 -7.25 28.67
CA ILE A 557 0.50 -8.51 29.06
C ILE A 557 -0.90 -8.20 29.56
N SER A 558 -1.90 -8.83 28.90
CA SER A 558 -3.28 -8.87 29.34
C SER A 558 -3.62 -10.28 29.82
N GLU A 559 -4.75 -10.46 30.47
CA GLU A 559 -5.20 -11.80 30.95
C GLU A 559 -5.21 -12.89 29.86
N THR A 560 -5.41 -12.50 28.59
CA THR A 560 -5.63 -13.43 27.47
C THR A 560 -4.55 -13.43 26.40
N SER A 561 -3.70 -12.40 26.36
CA SER A 561 -2.73 -12.20 25.26
C SER A 561 -1.60 -11.27 25.68
N TYR A 562 -0.50 -11.33 24.94
CA TYR A 562 0.60 -10.38 25.06
C TYR A 562 1.00 -9.83 23.69
N ILE A 563 1.52 -8.61 23.67
CA ILE A 563 2.11 -7.98 22.47
C ILE A 563 3.34 -7.16 22.89
N ILE A 564 4.26 -7.01 21.95
CA ILE A 564 5.37 -6.06 22.08
C ILE A 564 4.93 -4.73 21.46
N SER A 565 5.06 -3.65 22.23
CA SER A 565 4.63 -2.33 21.80
C SER A 565 5.57 -1.25 22.37
N PRO A 566 5.77 -0.12 21.68
CA PRO A 566 6.53 0.98 22.23
C PRO A 566 5.78 1.64 23.40
N VAL A 567 6.54 2.01 24.42
CA VAL A 567 6.09 2.82 25.57
C VAL A 567 6.87 4.12 25.56
N TYR A 568 6.15 5.23 25.49
CA TYR A 568 6.70 6.58 25.50
C TYR A 568 6.48 7.22 26.86
N LEU A 569 7.56 7.51 27.53
CA LEU A 569 7.55 8.17 28.84
C LEU A 569 7.76 9.67 28.68
N LEU A 570 6.80 10.43 29.18
CA LEU A 570 6.67 11.88 29.00
C LEU A 570 7.02 12.63 30.29
N GLU A 571 7.53 13.84 30.14
CA GLU A 571 7.68 14.78 31.28
C GLU A 571 6.30 15.32 31.72
N ASN A 572 6.21 15.77 32.96
CA ASN A 572 5.02 16.46 33.46
C ASN A 572 4.79 17.76 32.65
N ASN A 573 3.54 18.06 32.32
CA ASN A 573 3.13 19.18 31.47
C ASN A 573 3.72 19.11 30.06
N SER A 574 3.63 17.94 29.44
CA SER A 574 4.10 17.72 28.08
C SER A 574 3.37 18.60 27.07
N SER A 575 4.15 19.30 26.23
CA SER A 575 3.63 19.98 25.04
C SER A 575 3.62 19.06 23.84
N TYR A 576 4.44 18.01 23.86
CA TYR A 576 4.50 17.00 22.78
C TYR A 576 3.22 16.21 22.67
N PHE A 577 2.69 15.69 23.80
CA PHE A 577 1.43 14.96 23.86
C PHE A 577 0.47 15.65 24.84
N PRO A 578 -0.21 16.73 24.42
CA PRO A 578 -1.01 17.58 25.31
C PRO A 578 -2.09 16.83 26.09
N ALA A 579 -2.62 15.76 25.52
CA ALA A 579 -3.66 14.94 26.14
C ALA A 579 -3.25 14.30 27.48
N ILE A 580 -1.94 14.11 27.74
CA ILE A 580 -1.45 13.59 29.02
C ILE A 580 -1.73 14.55 30.18
N ASN A 581 -1.84 15.83 29.90
CA ASN A 581 -2.09 16.86 30.91
C ASN A 581 -3.55 16.85 31.39
N GLU A 582 -4.47 16.49 30.48
CA GLU A 582 -5.89 16.35 30.78
C GLU A 582 -6.22 14.96 31.39
N HIS A 583 -5.50 13.93 30.94
CA HIS A 583 -5.67 12.54 31.37
C HIS A 583 -4.31 11.97 31.85
N PRO A 584 -3.82 12.40 33.05
CA PRO A 584 -2.53 11.94 33.57
C PRO A 584 -2.58 10.44 33.88
N GLY A 585 -1.56 9.72 33.43
CA GLY A 585 -1.42 8.26 33.55
C GLY A 585 -1.41 7.55 32.19
N LEU A 586 -1.75 6.27 32.17
CA LEU A 586 -1.61 5.44 30.99
C LEU A 586 -2.62 5.80 29.90
N ASN A 587 -2.14 6.26 28.77
CA ASN A 587 -2.90 6.46 27.55
C ASN A 587 -2.44 5.45 26.51
N ILE A 588 -3.37 4.68 25.95
CA ILE A 588 -3.07 3.62 24.97
C ILE A 588 -3.79 3.90 23.67
N ASP A 589 -3.14 3.61 22.54
CA ASP A 589 -3.80 3.70 21.25
C ASP A 589 -4.88 2.62 21.08
N LYS A 590 -5.93 2.94 20.33
CA LYS A 590 -7.07 2.06 20.11
C LYS A 590 -6.69 0.71 19.47
N THR A 591 -5.71 0.70 18.57
CA THR A 591 -5.27 -0.53 17.89
C THR A 591 -4.63 -1.51 18.86
N THR A 592 -3.77 -1.01 19.75
CA THR A 592 -3.13 -1.80 20.80
C THR A 592 -4.17 -2.28 21.82
N ALA A 593 -5.10 -1.39 22.21
CA ALA A 593 -6.20 -1.74 23.10
C ALA A 593 -7.12 -2.82 22.51
N ASP A 594 -7.51 -2.70 21.24
CA ASP A 594 -8.38 -3.68 20.56
C ASP A 594 -7.71 -5.06 20.43
N LYS A 595 -6.39 -5.10 20.14
CA LYS A 595 -5.63 -6.37 20.08
C LYS A 595 -5.58 -7.10 21.42
N LEU A 596 -5.47 -6.36 22.51
CA LEU A 596 -5.44 -6.90 23.88
C LEU A 596 -6.84 -7.00 24.51
N ASN A 597 -7.89 -6.59 23.78
CA ASN A 597 -9.29 -6.56 24.22
C ASN A 597 -9.50 -5.73 25.50
N LEU A 598 -8.81 -4.59 25.61
CA LEU A 598 -8.78 -3.71 26.78
C LEU A 598 -9.78 -2.55 26.66
N LYS A 599 -10.26 -2.09 27.81
CA LYS A 599 -11.15 -0.92 27.94
C LYS A 599 -10.59 0.09 28.91
N VAL A 600 -11.09 1.32 28.84
CA VAL A 600 -10.75 2.36 29.82
C VAL A 600 -11.14 1.87 31.21
N GLY A 601 -10.18 1.89 32.12
CA GLY A 601 -10.31 1.42 33.51
C GLY A 601 -9.76 0.02 33.77
N ASP A 602 -9.44 -0.76 32.76
CA ASP A 602 -8.76 -2.06 32.91
C ASP A 602 -7.31 -1.88 33.35
N GLU A 603 -6.75 -2.92 33.97
CA GLU A 603 -5.36 -2.99 34.35
C GLU A 603 -4.56 -3.79 33.33
N ILE A 604 -3.33 -3.36 33.08
CA ILE A 604 -2.38 -3.99 32.15
C ILE A 604 -1.00 -4.10 32.81
N ASP A 605 -0.34 -5.22 32.62
CA ASP A 605 1.05 -5.42 33.02
C ASP A 605 2.00 -5.03 31.88
N ILE A 606 2.90 -4.09 32.19
CA ILE A 606 3.89 -3.57 31.28
C ILE A 606 5.26 -4.05 31.74
N SER A 607 5.92 -4.90 30.98
CA SER A 607 7.27 -5.36 31.26
C SER A 607 8.29 -4.60 30.42
N ILE A 608 9.16 -3.83 31.10
CA ILE A 608 10.26 -3.05 30.52
C ILE A 608 11.56 -3.52 31.16
N ASN A 609 12.52 -4.04 30.40
CA ASN A 609 13.85 -4.44 30.86
C ASN A 609 13.80 -5.27 32.17
N SER A 610 12.98 -6.31 32.19
CA SER A 610 12.76 -7.23 33.34
C SER A 610 12.03 -6.60 34.56
N ASN A 611 11.59 -5.36 34.49
CA ASN A 611 10.74 -4.74 35.48
C ASN A 611 9.27 -4.80 35.01
N SER A 612 8.39 -5.31 35.88
CA SER A 612 6.95 -5.34 35.56
C SER A 612 6.21 -4.24 36.33
N TYR A 613 5.33 -3.54 35.64
CA TYR A 613 4.52 -2.44 36.16
C TYR A 613 3.06 -2.70 35.86
N THR A 614 2.22 -2.91 36.86
CA THR A 614 0.77 -2.96 36.67
C THR A 614 0.20 -1.55 36.65
N LYS A 615 -0.49 -1.18 35.59
CA LYS A 615 -1.04 0.15 35.37
C LYS A 615 -2.48 0.10 34.90
N LYS A 616 -3.27 1.11 35.33
CA LYS A 616 -4.66 1.29 34.91
C LYS A 616 -4.74 2.18 33.68
N ILE A 617 -5.55 1.80 32.69
CA ILE A 617 -5.78 2.54 31.47
C ILE A 617 -6.67 3.75 31.76
N ASN A 618 -6.16 4.96 31.57
CA ASN A 618 -6.89 6.19 31.78
C ASN A 618 -7.61 6.68 30.53
N ARG A 619 -7.01 6.46 29.34
CA ARG A 619 -7.59 6.86 28.07
C ARG A 619 -7.22 5.90 26.96
N ILE A 620 -8.17 5.66 26.04
CA ILE A 620 -7.91 5.05 24.74
C ILE A 620 -8.09 6.15 23.69
N PHE A 621 -7.05 6.41 22.89
CA PHE A 621 -7.09 7.45 21.84
C PHE A 621 -7.02 6.83 20.44
N GLU A 622 -7.63 7.52 19.48
CA GLU A 622 -7.57 7.11 18.08
C GLU A 622 -6.32 7.70 17.43
N SER A 623 -5.62 6.88 16.66
CA SER A 623 -4.43 7.26 15.90
C SER A 623 -4.32 6.41 14.64
N SER A 624 -3.70 6.96 13.61
CA SER A 624 -3.39 6.25 12.37
C SER A 624 -1.95 5.73 12.34
N ILE A 625 -1.02 6.45 12.96
CA ILE A 625 0.42 6.17 12.88
C ILE A 625 1.05 6.03 14.27
N LEU A 626 0.50 6.74 15.28
CA LEU A 626 1.05 6.75 16.62
C LEU A 626 0.54 5.52 17.39
N HIS A 627 1.31 4.46 17.37
CA HIS A 627 0.97 3.24 18.10
C HIS A 627 1.78 3.14 19.38
N GLY A 628 1.19 2.53 20.41
CA GLY A 628 1.85 2.27 21.68
C GLY A 628 1.19 2.94 22.88
N ILE A 629 1.95 3.02 23.94
CA ILE A 629 1.54 3.57 25.24
C ILE A 629 2.25 4.88 25.50
N TYR A 630 1.53 5.84 26.06
CA TYR A 630 2.02 7.12 26.51
C TYR A 630 1.70 7.27 27.99
N ASP A 631 2.73 7.42 28.83
CA ASP A 631 2.60 7.59 30.28
C ASP A 631 3.62 8.60 30.82
N LEU A 632 3.45 9.03 32.05
CA LEU A 632 4.36 9.94 32.73
C LEU A 632 5.60 9.20 33.23
N SER A 633 6.79 9.78 33.00
CA SER A 633 8.07 9.19 33.43
C SER A 633 8.19 9.02 34.95
N VAL A 634 7.54 9.88 35.73
CA VAL A 634 7.50 9.80 37.20
C VAL A 634 6.92 8.48 37.72
N ASN A 635 6.13 7.79 36.89
CA ASN A 635 5.50 6.52 37.24
C ASN A 635 6.45 5.30 37.14
N TYR A 636 7.70 5.50 36.71
CA TYR A 636 8.67 4.43 36.44
C TYR A 636 9.99 4.65 37.17
N SER A 637 10.76 3.61 37.42
CA SER A 637 12.04 3.72 38.14
C SER A 637 13.13 4.38 37.27
N GLU A 638 13.99 5.22 37.89
CA GLU A 638 15.02 6.01 37.22
C GLU A 638 16.14 5.22 36.49
N ASN A 639 16.25 3.91 36.68
CA ASN A 639 17.39 3.11 36.22
C ASN A 639 17.15 2.39 34.87
N ILE A 640 16.24 2.90 34.04
CA ILE A 640 15.97 2.29 32.75
C ILE A 640 16.82 3.00 31.69
N SER A 641 17.71 2.25 31.01
CA SER A 641 18.42 2.76 29.84
C SER A 641 17.45 2.97 28.67
N SER A 642 17.34 4.18 28.16
CA SER A 642 16.35 4.60 27.15
C SER A 642 17.00 5.18 25.91
N VAL A 643 16.32 5.05 24.79
CA VAL A 643 16.54 5.96 23.65
C VAL A 643 15.74 7.22 23.94
N SER A 644 16.44 8.35 24.11
CA SER A 644 15.79 9.62 24.37
C SER A 644 15.68 10.44 23.09
N VAL A 645 14.45 10.83 22.77
CA VAL A 645 14.15 11.78 21.69
C VAL A 645 13.86 13.14 22.31
N TYR A 646 14.53 14.17 21.81
CA TYR A 646 14.38 15.54 22.27
C TYR A 646 13.41 16.27 21.33
N TYR A 647 12.27 16.71 21.86
CA TYR A 647 11.33 17.56 21.13
C TYR A 647 11.64 19.03 21.44
N ILE A 648 12.01 19.77 20.42
CA ILE A 648 12.52 21.12 20.51
C ILE A 648 11.53 22.09 19.90
N TYR A 649 11.20 23.12 20.66
CA TYR A 649 10.30 24.19 20.28
C TYR A 649 11.08 25.46 20.11
N GLY A 650 10.98 26.09 18.95
CA GLY A 650 11.65 27.34 18.62
C GLY A 650 10.88 28.57 19.08
N LYS A 651 11.60 29.68 19.31
CA LYS A 651 11.01 31.00 19.51
C LYS A 651 10.20 31.41 18.28
N LYS A 652 9.16 32.21 18.47
CA LYS A 652 8.23 32.63 17.41
C LYS A 652 8.89 33.34 16.22
N ASP A 653 10.04 33.93 16.44
CA ASP A 653 10.74 34.75 15.44
C ASP A 653 11.71 33.95 14.55
N ILE A 654 11.88 32.64 14.80
CA ILE A 654 12.81 31.77 14.08
C ILE A 654 12.03 30.68 13.38
N SER A 655 12.30 30.46 12.07
CA SER A 655 11.73 29.35 11.32
C SER A 655 12.30 28.01 11.78
N ASN A 656 11.51 26.93 11.66
CA ASN A 656 11.97 25.58 12.00
C ASN A 656 13.22 25.16 11.21
N ASP A 657 13.38 25.64 9.98
CA ASP A 657 14.55 25.33 9.15
C ASP A 657 15.82 25.99 9.68
N ASN A 658 15.75 27.26 10.07
CA ASN A 658 16.88 27.96 10.66
C ASN A 658 17.26 27.34 12.03
N LEU A 659 16.25 26.95 12.81
CA LEU A 659 16.51 26.28 14.09
C LEU A 659 17.15 24.91 13.86
N LYS A 660 16.72 24.16 12.83
CA LYS A 660 17.32 22.89 12.42
C LYS A 660 18.80 23.08 12.05
N GLU A 661 19.14 24.14 11.32
CA GLU A 661 20.54 24.44 10.97
C GLU A 661 21.40 24.73 12.20
N ASN A 662 20.88 25.54 13.14
CA ASN A 662 21.59 25.84 14.41
C ASN A 662 21.81 24.57 15.24
N LEU A 663 20.81 23.69 15.31
CA LEU A 663 20.89 22.38 15.99
C LEU A 663 21.91 21.46 15.33
N LEU A 664 21.99 21.42 13.99
CA LEU A 664 22.97 20.62 13.26
C LEU A 664 24.40 21.07 13.51
N GLN A 665 24.62 22.39 13.66
CA GLN A 665 25.94 22.94 13.96
C GLN A 665 26.45 22.62 15.39
N SER A 666 25.52 22.28 16.30
CA SER A 666 25.88 21.94 17.68
C SER A 666 26.57 20.59 17.83
N ASN A 667 26.44 19.70 16.83
CA ASN A 667 26.94 18.32 16.87
C ASN A 667 26.46 17.48 18.07
N LEU A 668 25.34 17.83 18.70
CA LEU A 668 24.76 17.10 19.84
C LEU A 668 23.84 15.95 19.42
N PHE A 669 23.40 15.93 18.17
CA PHE A 669 22.34 15.05 17.69
C PHE A 669 22.80 14.14 16.54
N SER A 670 22.29 12.92 16.53
CA SER A 670 22.49 11.94 15.44
C SER A 670 21.52 12.18 14.29
N SER A 671 20.29 12.58 14.61
CA SER A 671 19.27 12.91 13.62
C SER A 671 18.43 14.09 14.09
N ILE A 672 17.99 14.93 13.15
CA ILE A 672 17.08 16.05 13.42
C ILE A 672 16.02 16.09 12.32
N ASN A 673 14.75 15.95 12.72
CA ASN A 673 13.62 15.96 11.82
C ASN A 673 12.65 17.08 12.19
N THR A 674 12.27 17.91 11.22
CA THR A 674 11.22 18.92 11.38
C THR A 674 9.83 18.27 11.18
N TYR A 675 8.78 18.99 11.57
CA TYR A 675 7.41 18.62 11.25
C TYR A 675 7.23 18.38 9.74
N ASP A 676 7.79 19.26 8.90
CA ASP A 676 7.67 19.15 7.44
C ASP A 676 8.43 17.94 6.88
N ASP A 677 9.57 17.58 7.45
CA ASP A 677 10.30 16.35 7.12
C ASP A 677 9.44 15.11 7.43
N MET A 678 8.81 15.08 8.60
CA MET A 678 7.93 13.95 9.00
C MET A 678 6.68 13.84 8.14
N MET A 679 6.04 14.98 7.81
CA MET A 679 4.90 15.00 6.90
C MET A 679 5.28 14.52 5.50
N THR A 680 6.44 14.93 5.00
CA THR A 680 6.95 14.47 3.70
C THR A 680 7.20 12.96 3.72
N ARG A 681 7.82 12.44 4.78
CA ARG A 681 8.04 11.01 4.97
C ARG A 681 6.72 10.22 5.02
N ALA A 682 5.73 10.72 5.75
CA ALA A 682 4.41 10.10 5.81
C ALA A 682 3.73 10.06 4.43
N HIS A 683 3.84 11.13 3.64
CA HIS A 683 3.33 11.16 2.26
C HIS A 683 4.10 10.21 1.33
N GLU A 684 5.41 10.07 1.49
CA GLU A 684 6.20 9.11 0.71
C GLU A 684 5.77 7.67 0.98
N ILE A 685 5.59 7.29 2.25
CA ILE A 685 5.08 5.96 2.63
C ILE A 685 3.70 5.70 2.01
N MET A 686 2.83 6.72 1.97
CA MET A 686 1.49 6.59 1.40
C MET A 686 1.43 6.70 -0.13
N SER A 687 2.51 7.08 -0.78
CA SER A 687 2.55 7.29 -2.23
C SER A 687 2.26 6.01 -3.03
N SER A 688 2.54 4.83 -2.47
CA SER A 688 2.19 3.54 -3.08
C SER A 688 0.67 3.34 -3.14
N ILE A 689 -0.04 3.69 -2.06
CA ILE A 689 -1.49 3.61 -1.96
C ILE A 689 -2.13 4.66 -2.88
N GLU A 690 -1.54 5.85 -2.99
CA GLU A 690 -2.01 6.92 -3.89
C GLU A 690 -2.09 6.45 -5.34
N LEU A 691 -1.03 5.83 -5.86
CA LEU A 691 -1.05 5.31 -7.22
C LEU A 691 -2.09 4.20 -7.45
N MET A 692 -2.24 3.31 -6.47
CA MET A 692 -3.29 2.29 -6.55
C MET A 692 -4.68 2.93 -6.61
N THR A 693 -4.92 3.97 -5.81
CA THR A 693 -6.19 4.70 -5.85
C THR A 693 -6.41 5.45 -7.15
N ASP A 694 -5.35 5.98 -7.78
CA ASP A 694 -5.44 6.63 -9.08
C ASP A 694 -5.81 5.63 -10.19
N VAL A 695 -5.24 4.45 -10.19
CA VAL A 695 -5.66 3.36 -11.09
C VAL A 695 -7.15 3.06 -10.90
N ILE A 696 -7.63 2.97 -9.67
CA ILE A 696 -9.04 2.73 -9.34
C ILE A 696 -9.93 3.87 -9.85
N LYS A 697 -9.56 5.13 -9.65
CA LYS A 697 -10.27 6.32 -10.14
C LYS A 697 -10.39 6.29 -11.67
N ILE A 698 -9.30 5.97 -12.39
CA ILE A 698 -9.30 5.84 -13.85
C ILE A 698 -10.25 4.74 -14.29
N PHE A 699 -10.19 3.56 -13.68
CA PHE A 699 -11.10 2.46 -14.01
C PHE A 699 -12.55 2.78 -13.65
N ALA A 700 -12.83 3.51 -12.57
CA ALA A 700 -14.16 3.99 -12.23
C ALA A 700 -14.74 4.92 -13.32
N ILE A 701 -13.93 5.84 -13.84
CA ILE A 701 -14.33 6.74 -14.93
C ILE A 701 -14.59 5.93 -16.22
N LEU A 702 -13.70 5.01 -16.57
CA LEU A 702 -13.87 4.15 -17.75
C LEU A 702 -15.14 3.29 -17.65
N LEU A 703 -15.36 2.70 -16.48
CA LEU A 703 -16.57 1.92 -16.19
C LEU A 703 -17.82 2.79 -16.36
N CYS A 704 -17.82 4.01 -15.80
CA CYS A 704 -18.92 4.96 -15.88
C CYS A 704 -19.24 5.30 -17.35
N ILE A 705 -18.23 5.58 -18.17
CA ILE A 705 -18.39 5.84 -19.59
C ILE A 705 -19.04 4.65 -20.29
N VAL A 706 -18.55 3.44 -20.07
CA VAL A 706 -19.06 2.21 -20.71
C VAL A 706 -20.49 1.92 -20.30
N VAL A 707 -20.81 2.04 -19.00
CA VAL A 707 -22.13 1.80 -18.42
C VAL A 707 -23.15 2.77 -19.01
N ILE A 708 -22.86 4.08 -18.88
CA ILE A 708 -23.80 5.12 -19.33
C ILE A 708 -23.98 5.07 -20.84
N TYR A 709 -22.90 4.89 -21.61
CA TYR A 709 -22.96 4.75 -23.07
C TYR A 709 -23.82 3.54 -23.47
N ASN A 710 -23.61 2.39 -22.84
CA ASN A 710 -24.36 1.18 -23.17
C ASN A 710 -25.86 1.38 -22.92
N LEU A 711 -26.22 1.74 -21.70
CA LEU A 711 -27.62 1.86 -21.29
C LEU A 711 -28.35 2.95 -22.09
N SER A 712 -27.68 4.09 -22.34
CA SER A 712 -28.29 5.17 -23.14
C SER A 712 -28.37 4.83 -24.63
N SER A 713 -27.34 4.17 -25.17
CA SER A 713 -27.37 3.69 -26.56
C SER A 713 -28.50 2.71 -26.80
N LEU A 714 -28.78 1.86 -25.80
CA LEU A 714 -29.90 0.92 -25.81
C LEU A 714 -31.24 1.65 -25.74
N ASN A 715 -31.40 2.63 -24.86
CA ASN A 715 -32.61 3.45 -24.74
C ASN A 715 -32.96 4.10 -26.10
N ILE A 716 -31.96 4.72 -26.77
CA ILE A 716 -32.15 5.31 -28.08
C ILE A 716 -32.57 4.24 -29.12
N SER A 717 -31.95 3.07 -29.11
CA SER A 717 -32.25 2.00 -30.07
C SER A 717 -33.68 1.48 -29.98
N GLU A 718 -34.23 1.39 -28.79
CA GLU A 718 -35.61 0.94 -28.56
C GLU A 718 -36.63 2.01 -28.91
N ARG A 719 -36.28 3.28 -28.77
CA ARG A 719 -37.17 4.41 -29.08
C ARG A 719 -37.00 4.97 -30.49
N THR A 720 -36.33 4.22 -31.35
CA THR A 720 -36.07 4.66 -32.73
C THR A 720 -37.35 5.06 -33.44
N ARG A 721 -38.46 4.32 -33.19
CA ARG A 721 -39.79 4.63 -33.77
C ARG A 721 -40.37 5.91 -33.15
N ASP A 722 -40.33 6.05 -31.83
CA ASP A 722 -40.86 7.28 -31.16
C ASP A 722 -40.09 8.51 -31.63
N ILE A 723 -38.76 8.41 -31.78
CA ILE A 723 -37.87 9.43 -32.32
C ILE A 723 -38.27 9.75 -33.79
N ALA A 724 -38.50 8.73 -34.62
CA ALA A 724 -38.93 8.93 -35.98
C ALA A 724 -40.32 9.60 -36.08
N THR A 725 -41.27 9.20 -35.23
CA THR A 725 -42.59 9.83 -35.17
C THR A 725 -42.48 11.32 -34.74
N MET A 726 -41.63 11.63 -33.71
CA MET A 726 -41.40 13.02 -33.32
C MET A 726 -40.77 13.84 -34.47
N LYS A 727 -39.86 13.27 -35.25
CA LYS A 727 -39.26 13.93 -36.43
C LYS A 727 -40.33 14.20 -37.50
N VAL A 728 -41.24 13.25 -37.78
CA VAL A 728 -42.33 13.42 -38.75
C VAL A 728 -43.31 14.47 -38.28
N LEU A 729 -43.60 14.57 -36.97
CA LEU A 729 -44.45 15.60 -36.37
C LEU A 729 -43.77 17.00 -36.33
N GLY A 730 -42.58 17.16 -36.90
CA GLY A 730 -41.91 18.43 -37.03
C GLY A 730 -41.10 18.90 -35.77
N PHE A 731 -40.87 18.02 -34.78
CA PHE A 731 -40.03 18.41 -33.63
C PHE A 731 -38.59 18.67 -34.07
N LYS A 732 -38.06 19.84 -33.66
CA LYS A 732 -36.65 20.20 -33.91
C LYS A 732 -35.70 19.18 -33.26
N PHE A 733 -34.61 18.87 -33.96
CA PHE A 733 -33.56 17.96 -33.46
C PHE A 733 -33.13 18.30 -32.02
N LYS A 734 -32.92 19.61 -31.72
CA LYS A 734 -32.54 20.06 -30.37
C LYS A 734 -33.55 19.64 -29.30
N SER A 735 -34.87 19.67 -29.57
CA SER A 735 -35.92 19.27 -28.62
C SER A 735 -35.88 17.76 -28.34
N ILE A 736 -35.70 16.94 -29.39
CA ILE A 736 -35.64 15.49 -29.24
C ILE A 736 -34.37 15.10 -28.46
N ALA A 737 -33.23 15.70 -28.83
CA ALA A 737 -31.95 15.46 -28.18
C ALA A 737 -32.00 15.91 -26.68
N SER A 738 -32.56 17.11 -26.40
CA SER A 738 -32.72 17.61 -25.05
C SER A 738 -33.57 16.67 -24.17
N THR A 739 -34.66 16.14 -24.71
CA THR A 739 -35.53 15.18 -23.95
C THR A 739 -34.74 13.96 -23.51
N LEU A 740 -33.96 13.36 -24.42
CA LEU A 740 -33.13 12.16 -24.09
C LEU A 740 -31.96 12.49 -23.18
N THR A 741 -31.35 13.67 -23.37
CA THR A 741 -30.26 14.14 -22.47
C THR A 741 -30.81 14.40 -21.05
N ILE A 742 -31.97 15.06 -20.90
CA ILE A 742 -32.59 15.31 -19.59
C ILE A 742 -32.92 13.98 -18.90
N GLU A 743 -33.49 13.01 -19.65
CA GLU A 743 -33.82 11.70 -19.10
C GLU A 743 -32.53 11.03 -18.52
N LEU A 744 -31.46 11.00 -19.31
CA LEU A 744 -30.19 10.43 -18.90
C LEU A 744 -29.59 11.17 -17.69
N MET A 745 -29.66 12.51 -17.69
CA MET A 745 -29.14 13.32 -16.59
C MET A 745 -29.91 13.12 -15.30
N VAL A 746 -31.25 12.99 -15.37
CA VAL A 746 -32.08 12.70 -14.20
C VAL A 746 -31.72 11.33 -13.61
N ASP A 747 -31.56 10.30 -14.45
CA ASP A 747 -31.18 8.97 -14.01
C ASP A 747 -29.75 8.98 -13.41
N ALA A 748 -28.81 9.70 -14.03
CA ALA A 748 -27.44 9.84 -13.55
C ALA A 748 -27.33 10.63 -12.25
N VAL A 749 -28.15 11.70 -12.10
CA VAL A 749 -28.20 12.48 -10.85
C VAL A 749 -28.76 11.62 -9.70
N ILE A 750 -29.86 10.91 -9.93
CA ILE A 750 -30.44 10.03 -8.90
C ILE A 750 -29.45 8.92 -8.53
N GLY A 751 -28.88 8.23 -9.52
CA GLY A 751 -27.91 7.17 -9.26
C GLY A 751 -26.61 7.70 -8.65
N GLY A 752 -26.16 8.88 -9.09
CA GLY A 752 -25.02 9.58 -8.50
C GLY A 752 -25.21 9.90 -7.02
N LEU A 753 -26.34 10.52 -6.66
CA LEU A 753 -26.70 10.83 -5.27
C LEU A 753 -26.80 9.58 -4.40
N LEU A 754 -27.43 8.50 -4.91
CA LEU A 754 -27.45 7.23 -4.20
C LEU A 754 -26.04 6.63 -4.06
N GLY A 755 -25.19 6.78 -5.09
CA GLY A 755 -23.82 6.31 -5.05
C GLY A 755 -22.95 7.04 -4.00
N LEU A 756 -23.24 8.32 -3.70
CA LEU A 756 -22.57 9.04 -2.61
C LEU A 756 -22.82 8.36 -1.26
N LEU A 757 -24.03 7.86 -1.01
CA LEU A 757 -24.37 7.15 0.23
C LEU A 757 -23.60 5.83 0.37
N PHE A 758 -23.32 5.16 -0.75
CA PHE A 758 -22.58 3.90 -0.77
C PHE A 758 -21.07 4.11 -0.85
N GLY A 759 -20.61 5.32 -1.10
CA GLY A 759 -19.18 5.65 -1.18
C GLY A 759 -18.44 5.41 0.14
N PHE A 760 -18.98 5.88 1.27
CA PHE A 760 -18.39 5.68 2.59
C PHE A 760 -18.31 4.20 3.00
N PRO A 761 -19.41 3.40 2.97
CA PRO A 761 -19.32 1.97 3.27
C PRO A 761 -18.29 1.23 2.40
N MET A 762 -18.15 1.65 1.16
CA MET A 762 -17.19 1.05 0.26
C MET A 762 -15.74 1.40 0.62
N THR A 763 -15.47 2.66 0.94
CA THR A 763 -14.16 3.10 1.43
C THR A 763 -13.79 2.35 2.70
N TYR A 764 -14.75 2.23 3.64
CA TYR A 764 -14.58 1.44 4.85
C TYR A 764 -14.23 -0.02 4.55
N MET A 765 -14.97 -0.67 3.65
CA MET A 765 -14.71 -2.07 3.26
C MET A 765 -13.32 -2.26 2.64
N VAL A 766 -12.88 -1.33 1.80
CA VAL A 766 -11.54 -1.40 1.18
C VAL A 766 -10.45 -1.23 2.22
N LEU A 767 -10.55 -0.22 3.06
CA LEU A 767 -9.53 0.09 4.06
C LEU A 767 -9.50 -0.92 5.20
N SER A 768 -10.65 -1.44 5.64
CA SER A 768 -10.71 -2.44 6.73
C SER A 768 -9.97 -3.75 6.41
N VAL A 769 -9.91 -4.13 5.13
CA VAL A 769 -9.12 -5.29 4.68
C VAL A 769 -7.61 -5.01 4.71
N ASN A 770 -7.22 -3.73 4.75
CA ASN A 770 -5.84 -3.26 4.69
C ASN A 770 -5.30 -2.75 6.05
N ILE A 771 -6.03 -2.92 7.14
CA ILE A 771 -5.54 -2.61 8.49
C ILE A 771 -4.34 -3.51 8.81
N THR A 772 -3.28 -2.91 9.31
CA THR A 772 -2.05 -3.60 9.71
C THR A 772 -1.63 -3.17 11.12
N SER A 773 -0.56 -3.76 11.65
CA SER A 773 -0.02 -3.38 12.95
C SER A 773 0.61 -1.99 12.95
N LEU A 774 1.04 -1.50 11.80
CA LEU A 774 1.74 -0.22 11.63
C LEU A 774 0.83 0.91 11.15
N LEU A 775 -0.34 0.59 10.58
CA LEU A 775 -1.24 1.57 9.99
C LEU A 775 -2.69 1.23 10.28
N THR A 776 -3.38 2.12 10.91
CA THR A 776 -4.82 2.09 11.10
C THR A 776 -5.47 3.29 10.43
N PHE A 777 -6.76 3.22 10.17
CA PHE A 777 -7.43 4.24 9.37
C PHE A 777 -8.49 4.96 10.19
N MET A 778 -8.32 6.27 10.34
CA MET A 778 -9.35 7.17 10.86
C MET A 778 -10.27 7.57 9.72
N TYR A 779 -11.38 6.83 9.55
CA TYR A 779 -12.28 6.97 8.41
C TYR A 779 -12.90 8.36 8.31
N HIS A 780 -12.42 9.15 7.34
CA HIS A 780 -12.93 10.47 7.04
C HIS A 780 -12.96 10.71 5.53
N ILE A 781 -14.10 11.21 5.03
CA ILE A 781 -14.22 11.63 3.64
C ILE A 781 -14.67 13.08 3.64
N TYR A 782 -13.88 13.95 3.03
CA TYR A 782 -14.21 15.37 2.92
C TYR A 782 -15.38 15.59 1.97
N TRP A 783 -16.17 16.62 2.21
CA TRP A 783 -17.33 16.95 1.40
C TRP A 783 -17.02 17.17 -0.08
N TYR A 784 -15.83 17.70 -0.41
CA TYR A 784 -15.41 17.93 -1.78
C TYR A 784 -15.16 16.61 -2.54
N SER A 785 -14.79 15.52 -1.90
CA SER A 785 -14.62 14.20 -2.52
C SER A 785 -15.95 13.59 -2.92
N TYR A 786 -17.00 13.81 -2.13
CA TYR A 786 -18.35 13.49 -2.56
C TYR A 786 -18.75 14.31 -3.79
N MET A 787 -18.42 15.60 -3.81
CA MET A 787 -18.67 16.47 -4.96
C MET A 787 -17.91 15.99 -6.21
N TYR A 788 -16.64 15.60 -6.08
CA TYR A 788 -15.87 15.05 -7.20
C TYR A 788 -16.47 13.74 -7.73
N GLY A 789 -16.87 12.80 -6.86
CA GLY A 789 -17.56 11.57 -7.28
C GLY A 789 -18.86 11.84 -8.03
N PHE A 790 -19.63 12.81 -7.58
CA PHE A 790 -20.84 13.27 -8.28
C PHE A 790 -20.54 13.93 -9.62
N LEU A 791 -19.53 14.80 -9.69
CA LEU A 791 -19.11 15.48 -10.92
C LEU A 791 -18.57 14.49 -11.96
N VAL A 792 -17.82 13.46 -11.54
CA VAL A 792 -17.38 12.38 -12.43
C VAL A 792 -18.59 11.71 -13.08
N THR A 793 -19.60 11.37 -12.31
CA THR A 793 -20.80 10.69 -12.83
C THR A 793 -21.64 11.61 -13.72
N GLY A 794 -21.91 12.84 -13.28
CA GLY A 794 -22.67 13.84 -14.04
C GLY A 794 -21.92 14.31 -15.29
N GLY A 795 -20.61 14.54 -15.18
CA GLY A 795 -19.74 14.93 -16.29
C GLY A 795 -19.65 13.83 -17.37
N THR A 796 -19.48 12.58 -16.97
CA THR A 796 -19.48 11.44 -17.91
C THR A 796 -20.85 11.30 -18.57
N ALA A 797 -21.97 11.48 -17.86
CA ALA A 797 -23.30 11.45 -18.43
C ALA A 797 -23.49 12.56 -19.49
N LEU A 798 -23.02 13.77 -19.22
CA LEU A 798 -23.01 14.87 -20.19
C LEU A 798 -22.20 14.53 -21.44
N VAL A 799 -20.96 14.10 -21.26
CA VAL A 799 -20.06 13.76 -22.38
C VAL A 799 -20.66 12.66 -23.24
N VAL A 800 -21.16 11.58 -22.62
CA VAL A 800 -21.80 10.46 -23.33
C VAL A 800 -23.07 10.94 -24.07
N SER A 801 -23.89 11.80 -23.48
CA SER A 801 -25.08 12.34 -24.13
C SER A 801 -24.74 13.11 -25.40
N LEU A 802 -23.63 13.91 -25.40
CA LEU A 802 -23.18 14.63 -26.57
C LEU A 802 -22.76 13.67 -27.70
N PHE A 803 -22.06 12.58 -27.36
CA PHE A 803 -21.72 11.56 -28.37
C PHE A 803 -22.97 10.85 -28.94
N LEU A 804 -23.97 10.58 -28.12
CA LEU A 804 -25.19 9.91 -28.52
C LEU A 804 -26.10 10.79 -29.39
N ASN A 805 -25.99 12.12 -29.31
CA ASN A 805 -26.70 13.03 -30.21
C ASN A 805 -26.40 12.77 -31.68
N LYS A 806 -25.17 12.34 -32.00
CA LYS A 806 -24.81 11.89 -33.36
C LYS A 806 -25.61 10.66 -33.81
N LYS A 807 -25.94 9.75 -32.89
CA LYS A 807 -26.76 8.56 -33.17
C LYS A 807 -28.23 8.91 -33.40
N ILE A 808 -28.78 9.85 -32.63
CA ILE A 808 -30.15 10.37 -32.79
C ILE A 808 -30.31 11.05 -34.15
N LYS A 809 -29.31 11.83 -34.58
CA LYS A 809 -29.30 12.49 -35.91
C LYS A 809 -29.42 11.50 -37.07
N LYS A 810 -28.80 10.32 -36.94
CA LYS A 810 -28.74 9.25 -37.98
C LYS A 810 -30.03 8.42 -38.08
N VAL A 811 -31.05 8.59 -37.24
CA VAL A 811 -32.31 7.84 -37.30
C VAL A 811 -33.07 8.30 -38.55
N LYS A 812 -33.25 7.34 -39.48
CA LYS A 812 -34.01 7.51 -40.75
C LYS A 812 -35.50 7.38 -40.51
N MET A 813 -36.30 8.36 -40.89
CA MET A 813 -37.74 8.45 -40.60
C MET A 813 -38.49 7.32 -41.35
N VAL A 814 -38.24 7.16 -42.65
CA VAL A 814 -39.00 6.24 -43.51
C VAL A 814 -38.75 4.77 -43.17
N GLU A 815 -37.48 4.40 -42.98
CA GLU A 815 -37.10 3.03 -42.63
C GLU A 815 -37.61 2.59 -41.26
N SER A 816 -37.64 3.56 -40.29
CA SER A 816 -38.04 3.29 -38.91
C SER A 816 -39.55 3.15 -38.75
N LEU A 817 -40.35 3.71 -39.65
CA LEU A 817 -41.81 3.59 -39.67
C LEU A 817 -42.31 2.42 -40.55
N LYS A 818 -41.62 2.06 -41.64
CA LYS A 818 -41.95 0.93 -42.53
C LYS A 818 -41.72 -0.46 -41.95
N SER A 819 -41.08 -0.61 -40.84
CA SER A 819 -40.66 -1.93 -40.26
C SER A 819 -41.81 -2.74 -39.63
N ILE A 820 -43.08 -2.46 -39.94
CA ILE A 820 -44.27 -3.13 -39.39
C ILE A 820 -45.21 -3.71 -40.50
N GLU A 821 -44.88 -3.59 -41.75
CA GLU A 821 -45.59 -4.33 -42.81
C GLU A 821 -44.95 -5.65 -43.12
#